data_285e9d7c4b14306bfacddf86d69a0753
#
_entry.id   285e9d7c4b14306bfacddf86d69a0753
#
_cell.length_a   1.000
_cell.length_b   1.000
_cell.length_c   1.000
_cell.angle_alpha   90.00
_cell.angle_beta   90.00
_cell.angle_gamma   90.00
#
_symmetry.space_group_name_H-M   'P 1'
#
loop_
_entity.id
_entity.type
_entity.pdbx_description
1 polymer ?
#
loop_
_entity_poly.entity_id
_entity_poly.type
_entity_poly.pdbx_seq_one_letter_code
_entity_poly.pdbx_strand_id
1 'polypeptide(L)'
;MAFSTDLPKYRFSTCAVSLCLCMGWPFPAHAACTLTPTAGNDNLVCDSGTSGPLTDLSGNNTLTFPVNGSGRVNGNVTFGAGADTLNMASGILAGAVDQGDGSDKFTISAGQVTGAVNQGNGIDNFVMTGGSIQSLAQGDGRDTFLMTGGTIVGAFEDGDVAKMTGGTIGRVDMKLDNNIFDLSGGQILGNLVTGLGNDTIIVSGGRIGGNISVSNGNDSITVTGGEIVGEIRAGNGDDTLVWDGGGIIRSQILLEAGNDSATLRNLTDSTLALTPSLNGGVGNDLLTFDHTTSSGAARYINWETVNLIKGSRFDLDGNFQLGDSSSGTGVFNVDASSTLTSAQGSISPITAGQLATLNNSGTIDLTSANTRTNDTLTVKGNYAGNGGQLLLQSAVGDDSSASDKLVVNNGTLTGNTLISVSNVGGLGALTQQNGIQLVQAQGTAVSNNTAFALKTPVSVGAFDYRLFKGGITPGSENSWYLRSSVVAPPVVAVANPDPALPPTLVPIVAVPVAAPVVVTSTVNGTGPVVGSPETVVAFKAPVLPVAVPGAAPIPLYREAVPTWSVLLPAAAQLSLSALGTFHDRQGDQRLLTETGTLSAGWGRVYGKNLDQTWAGTVTPRLDGSLNGFQVGNDLFSSELTSGQTQRSGFFIGHSRLQGDVDGFNQGFEGKRSGNVELKGDSFGAYWTLIDPADDYLDIVAMYTRLNGNNRSESGLKLDNDGHVTTLSAEVGYPIALAGNWVVEPQAQAIYQKVSLDSQDDGISHVSFDSDSAWTGRVGARLKGRYEVGGRPLEPYLRANIWHTFTGTDTAIFDHVDQVDTQQRTSSADLGIGMVLSVATSVSVYAGLDYSSNIDSNQQRGTFGNVGVRVSW
;
A
#
# COMPACT_ATOMS: atom_id res chain seq x y z
N MET A 1 0.66 2.29 -42.57
CA MET A 1 1.75 2.10 -43.52
C MET A 1 1.72 0.59 -43.83
N ALA A 2 1.05 0.07 -44.81
CA ALA A 2 1.19 0.17 -46.25
C ALA A 2 2.39 -0.69 -46.70
N PHE A 3 2.01 -1.59 -47.59
CA PHE A 3 2.79 -2.34 -48.59
C PHE A 3 3.30 -3.74 -48.13
N SER A 4 3.23 -4.76 -48.90
CA SER A 4 2.71 -5.02 -50.25
C SER A 4 3.11 -6.47 -50.58
N THR A 5 2.18 -7.25 -51.08
CA THR A 5 2.22 -8.17 -52.22
C THR A 5 3.54 -8.83 -52.58
N ASP A 6 3.54 -10.16 -52.78
CA ASP A 6 3.58 -10.73 -54.11
C ASP A 6 3.53 -12.29 -54.12
N LEU A 7 2.62 -12.76 -54.94
CA LEU A 7 2.58 -14.12 -55.48
C LEU A 7 3.44 -14.17 -56.76
N PRO A 8 3.94 -15.32 -57.17
CA PRO A 8 3.84 -15.63 -58.58
C PRO A 8 3.15 -16.96 -58.94
N LYS A 9 2.27 -16.82 -59.87
CA LYS A 9 1.70 -17.87 -60.74
C LYS A 9 2.76 -18.41 -61.72
N TYR A 10 2.74 -19.69 -62.03
CA TYR A 10 3.03 -20.25 -63.35
C TYR A 10 2.25 -21.56 -63.51
N ARG A 11 1.33 -21.64 -64.36
CA ARG A 11 1.09 -21.85 -65.78
C ARG A 11 1.43 -23.28 -66.25
N PHE A 12 0.35 -23.91 -66.71
CA PHE A 12 0.20 -25.07 -67.55
C PHE A 12 1.26 -25.21 -68.65
N SER A 13 1.64 -26.45 -68.97
CA SER A 13 1.86 -26.85 -70.36
C SER A 13 1.50 -28.30 -70.54
N THR A 14 0.83 -28.57 -71.63
CA THR A 14 0.19 -29.76 -72.18
C THR A 14 1.12 -30.70 -72.90
N CYS A 15 0.67 -31.97 -72.92
CA CYS A 15 0.83 -33.01 -74.00
C CYS A 15 2.17 -33.70 -74.24
N ALA A 16 2.15 -34.98 -73.98
CA ALA A 16 2.47 -35.96 -75.07
C ALA A 16 1.95 -37.30 -74.66
N VAL A 17 1.11 -37.83 -75.51
CA VAL A 17 0.70 -39.25 -75.67
C VAL A 17 1.90 -40.08 -75.97
N SER A 18 2.14 -41.17 -75.26
CA SER A 18 2.90 -42.34 -75.79
C SER A 18 2.39 -43.65 -75.23
N LEU A 19 2.04 -44.39 -76.09
CA LEU A 19 1.48 -45.77 -76.14
C LEU A 19 2.47 -46.81 -75.60
N CYS A 20 1.88 -47.85 -74.97
CA CYS A 20 2.39 -49.18 -74.80
C CYS A 20 3.14 -49.68 -73.61
N LEU A 21 2.70 -50.50 -72.92
CA LEU A 21 2.88 -52.00 -72.82
C LEU A 21 2.21 -52.47 -71.53
N CYS A 22 1.21 -53.24 -71.68
CA CYS A 22 0.69 -54.21 -70.74
C CYS A 22 1.82 -55.15 -70.30
N MET A 23 2.44 -54.86 -69.15
CA MET A 23 2.99 -55.88 -68.28
C MET A 23 1.98 -56.08 -67.18
N GLY A 24 1.26 -57.16 -67.20
CA GLY A 24 0.45 -57.58 -66.09
C GLY A 24 1.31 -57.77 -64.83
N TRP A 25 1.25 -56.83 -63.91
CA TRP A 25 1.57 -57.14 -62.53
C TRP A 25 0.49 -58.15 -62.09
N PRO A 26 0.89 -59.20 -61.39
CA PRO A 26 -0.11 -60.04 -60.73
C PRO A 26 -0.69 -59.17 -59.65
N PHE A 27 -1.94 -58.78 -59.82
CA PHE A 27 -2.70 -58.37 -58.67
C PHE A 27 -2.57 -59.46 -57.64
N PRO A 28 -2.17 -59.26 -56.44
CA PRO A 28 -2.22 -60.29 -55.42
C PRO A 28 -3.63 -60.83 -55.45
N ALA A 29 -3.77 -62.15 -55.64
CA ALA A 29 -5.02 -62.80 -55.51
C ALA A 29 -5.51 -62.59 -54.08
N HIS A 30 -6.51 -61.73 -53.95
CA HIS A 30 -7.17 -61.51 -52.65
C HIS A 30 -7.74 -62.85 -52.19
N ALA A 31 -7.38 -63.22 -50.94
CA ALA A 31 -7.97 -64.42 -50.33
C ALA A 31 -9.47 -64.21 -50.17
N ALA A 32 -10.27 -65.13 -50.67
CA ALA A 32 -11.71 -65.12 -50.47
C ALA A 32 -12.01 -65.20 -48.95
N CYS A 33 -13.10 -64.57 -48.49
CA CYS A 33 -13.57 -64.68 -47.09
C CYS A 33 -14.18 -66.10 -46.90
N THR A 34 -13.33 -67.10 -46.82
CA THR A 34 -13.75 -68.47 -46.55
C THR A 34 -13.21 -68.89 -45.20
N LEU A 35 -14.06 -68.82 -44.19
CA LEU A 35 -13.72 -69.07 -42.79
C LEU A 35 -14.07 -70.51 -42.43
N THR A 36 -13.07 -71.37 -42.37
CA THR A 36 -13.23 -72.77 -42.00
C THR A 36 -12.39 -73.09 -40.79
N PRO A 37 -12.99 -73.05 -39.57
CA PRO A 37 -12.25 -73.39 -38.36
C PRO A 37 -11.86 -74.84 -38.28
N THR A 38 -10.76 -75.07 -37.57
CA THR A 38 -10.25 -76.40 -37.23
C THR A 38 -10.25 -76.64 -35.73
N ALA A 39 -9.79 -77.76 -35.23
CA ALA A 39 -9.65 -78.08 -33.83
C ALA A 39 -8.34 -77.51 -33.19
N GLY A 40 -7.63 -76.61 -33.82
CA GLY A 40 -6.36 -76.07 -33.35
C GLY A 40 -6.32 -74.55 -33.51
N ASN A 41 -5.10 -74.00 -33.53
CA ASN A 41 -4.92 -72.56 -33.74
C ASN A 41 -5.13 -72.21 -35.21
N ASP A 42 -6.08 -71.37 -35.51
CA ASP A 42 -6.45 -71.06 -36.89
C ASP A 42 -5.98 -69.59 -37.24
N ASN A 43 -5.57 -69.42 -38.46
CA ASN A 43 -5.26 -68.12 -39.06
C ASN A 43 -6.20 -67.87 -40.21
N LEU A 44 -7.26 -67.20 -39.98
CA LEU A 44 -8.36 -66.94 -40.91
C LEU A 44 -8.24 -65.57 -41.54
N VAL A 45 -8.44 -65.41 -42.79
CA VAL A 45 -8.37 -64.19 -43.55
C VAL A 45 -9.66 -63.94 -44.31
N CYS A 46 -10.26 -62.77 -44.14
CA CYS A 46 -11.44 -62.31 -44.84
C CYS A 46 -11.10 -61.09 -45.71
N ASP A 47 -10.52 -61.30 -46.85
CA ASP A 47 -10.05 -60.17 -47.68
C ASP A 47 -11.10 -59.67 -48.68
N SER A 48 -11.82 -60.60 -49.34
CA SER A 48 -12.86 -60.28 -50.32
C SER A 48 -14.00 -61.26 -50.27
N GLY A 49 -15.22 -60.88 -50.70
CA GLY A 49 -16.40 -61.73 -50.71
C GLY A 49 -17.10 -61.76 -49.35
N THR A 50 -17.93 -62.81 -49.15
CA THR A 50 -18.82 -62.89 -47.96
C THR A 50 -18.76 -64.30 -47.35
N SER A 51 -18.61 -64.35 -46.03
CA SER A 51 -18.78 -65.57 -45.21
C SER A 51 -20.04 -65.50 -44.37
N GLY A 52 -20.51 -66.64 -43.90
CA GLY A 52 -21.50 -66.75 -42.79
C GLY A 52 -20.87 -66.43 -41.40
N PRO A 53 -21.63 -66.78 -40.35
CA PRO A 53 -21.07 -66.63 -38.98
C PRO A 53 -19.85 -67.56 -38.79
N LEU A 54 -18.90 -67.15 -37.97
CA LEU A 54 -17.76 -67.92 -37.52
C LEU A 54 -17.92 -68.39 -36.10
N THR A 55 -17.78 -69.65 -35.81
CA THR A 55 -17.67 -70.24 -34.50
C THR A 55 -16.44 -71.12 -34.45
N ASP A 56 -15.46 -70.71 -33.63
CA ASP A 56 -14.19 -71.38 -33.43
C ASP A 56 -13.85 -71.45 -31.96
N LEU A 57 -14.21 -72.56 -31.31
CA LEU A 57 -14.16 -72.61 -29.82
C LEU A 57 -12.87 -73.30 -29.33
N SER A 58 -11.88 -73.58 -30.20
CA SER A 58 -10.66 -74.23 -29.74
C SER A 58 -9.42 -73.67 -30.34
N GLY A 59 -8.38 -73.57 -29.53
CA GLY A 59 -7.07 -73.00 -29.93
C GLY A 59 -6.96 -71.49 -29.78
N ASN A 60 -5.84 -70.97 -30.17
CA ASN A 60 -5.58 -69.51 -30.21
C ASN A 60 -5.75 -69.01 -31.63
N ASN A 61 -6.86 -68.39 -31.92
CA ASN A 61 -7.27 -68.10 -33.29
C ASN A 61 -6.91 -66.66 -33.73
N THR A 62 -6.69 -66.48 -35.00
CA THR A 62 -6.51 -65.20 -35.61
C THR A 62 -7.47 -64.97 -36.75
N LEU A 63 -8.32 -63.94 -36.67
CA LEU A 63 -9.13 -63.45 -37.78
C LEU A 63 -8.59 -62.11 -38.27
N THR A 64 -8.29 -62.04 -39.58
CA THR A 64 -7.72 -60.79 -40.17
C THR A 64 -8.59 -60.33 -41.34
N PHE A 65 -8.97 -59.01 -41.27
CA PHE A 65 -9.49 -58.26 -42.41
C PHE A 65 -8.34 -57.33 -42.87
N PRO A 66 -7.67 -57.70 -44.00
CA PRO A 66 -6.49 -56.98 -44.40
C PRO A 66 -6.78 -55.55 -44.92
N VAL A 67 -5.72 -54.73 -45.08
CA VAL A 67 -5.84 -53.34 -45.60
C VAL A 67 -6.40 -53.38 -47.01
N ASN A 68 -7.33 -52.49 -47.36
CA ASN A 68 -8.00 -52.40 -48.66
C ASN A 68 -8.83 -53.61 -49.04
N GLY A 69 -9.11 -54.52 -48.11
CA GLY A 69 -10.04 -55.64 -48.33
C GLY A 69 -11.50 -55.14 -48.37
N SER A 70 -12.34 -56.02 -48.93
CA SER A 70 -13.79 -55.84 -49.02
C SER A 70 -14.57 -57.01 -48.39
N GLY A 71 -13.90 -57.77 -47.58
CA GLY A 71 -14.47 -58.99 -46.96
C GLY A 71 -15.62 -58.65 -46.01
N ARG A 72 -16.61 -59.56 -46.01
CA ARG A 72 -17.77 -59.39 -45.15
C ARG A 72 -18.12 -60.72 -44.44
N VAL A 73 -18.29 -60.66 -43.14
CA VAL A 73 -18.84 -61.71 -42.31
C VAL A 73 -20.29 -61.43 -42.03
N ASN A 74 -21.25 -62.20 -42.46
CA ASN A 74 -22.67 -62.05 -42.12
C ASN A 74 -23.04 -63.00 -40.98
N GLY A 75 -23.13 -62.40 -39.78
CA GLY A 75 -23.38 -63.08 -38.54
C GLY A 75 -22.28 -62.84 -37.50
N ASN A 76 -22.42 -63.55 -36.39
CA ASN A 76 -21.48 -63.35 -35.25
C ASN A 76 -20.13 -64.09 -35.53
N VAL A 77 -19.13 -63.59 -34.89
CA VAL A 77 -17.83 -64.25 -34.69
C VAL A 77 -17.76 -64.65 -33.21
N THR A 78 -17.54 -65.94 -32.96
CA THR A 78 -17.44 -66.48 -31.60
C THR A 78 -16.19 -67.32 -31.51
N PHE A 79 -15.28 -66.94 -30.66
CA PHE A 79 -14.09 -67.67 -30.24
C PHE A 79 -14.35 -68.41 -28.93
N GLY A 80 -13.38 -69.20 -28.48
CA GLY A 80 -13.48 -70.00 -27.26
C GLY A 80 -12.54 -69.51 -26.15
N ALA A 81 -12.02 -70.50 -25.42
CA ALA A 81 -11.07 -70.18 -24.31
C ALA A 81 -9.62 -70.27 -24.90
N GLY A 82 -9.12 -69.21 -25.38
CA GLY A 82 -7.80 -69.20 -26.01
C GLY A 82 -7.29 -67.72 -26.00
N ALA A 83 -6.06 -67.53 -26.48
CA ALA A 83 -5.59 -66.17 -26.73
C ALA A 83 -5.91 -65.78 -28.17
N ASP A 84 -7.09 -65.24 -28.39
CA ASP A 84 -7.60 -65.00 -29.72
C ASP A 84 -7.28 -63.59 -30.25
N THR A 85 -7.13 -63.42 -31.50
CA THR A 85 -6.75 -62.18 -32.12
C THR A 85 -7.71 -61.79 -33.25
N LEU A 86 -8.30 -60.61 -33.18
CA LEU A 86 -9.04 -60.02 -34.29
C LEU A 86 -8.32 -58.79 -34.80
N ASN A 87 -7.90 -58.82 -36.07
CA ASN A 87 -7.26 -57.67 -36.71
C ASN A 87 -8.16 -57.17 -37.84
N MET A 88 -8.64 -55.93 -37.72
CA MET A 88 -9.55 -55.33 -38.68
C MET A 88 -8.99 -54.07 -39.29
N ALA A 89 -8.51 -54.10 -40.52
CA ALA A 89 -8.02 -52.98 -41.27
C ALA A 89 -8.91 -52.59 -42.47
N SER A 90 -10.02 -53.29 -42.63
CA SER A 90 -11.06 -53.03 -43.63
C SER A 90 -12.29 -53.89 -43.36
N GLY A 91 -13.23 -54.00 -44.31
CA GLY A 91 -14.31 -54.93 -44.32
C GLY A 91 -15.48 -54.64 -43.32
N ILE A 92 -16.42 -55.56 -43.29
CA ILE A 92 -17.60 -55.47 -42.46
C ILE A 92 -17.86 -56.80 -41.73
N LEU A 93 -17.95 -56.74 -40.41
CA LEU A 93 -18.48 -57.79 -39.57
C LEU A 93 -19.95 -57.42 -39.20
N ALA A 94 -20.92 -58.03 -39.89
CA ALA A 94 -22.33 -57.74 -39.71
C ALA A 94 -22.94 -58.67 -38.66
N GLY A 95 -22.48 -58.56 -37.44
CA GLY A 95 -22.86 -59.31 -36.25
C GLY A 95 -22.06 -58.86 -35.05
N ALA A 96 -22.20 -59.57 -33.93
CA ALA A 96 -21.41 -59.41 -32.74
C ALA A 96 -20.09 -60.19 -32.82
N VAL A 97 -19.14 -59.78 -32.02
CA VAL A 97 -17.90 -60.48 -31.71
C VAL A 97 -17.90 -60.90 -30.26
N ASP A 98 -17.61 -62.20 -30.03
CA ASP A 98 -17.37 -62.73 -28.68
C ASP A 98 -16.01 -63.46 -28.74
N GLN A 99 -15.01 -62.94 -27.99
CA GLN A 99 -13.66 -63.53 -27.99
C GLN A 99 -13.52 -64.64 -26.94
N GLY A 100 -14.45 -64.74 -25.98
CA GLY A 100 -14.48 -65.84 -25.02
C GLY A 100 -13.60 -65.57 -23.79
N ASP A 101 -13.11 -66.68 -23.20
CA ASP A 101 -12.16 -66.57 -22.05
C ASP A 101 -10.71 -66.62 -22.59
N GLY A 102 -9.85 -65.77 -22.15
CA GLY A 102 -8.47 -65.84 -22.58
C GLY A 102 -7.71 -64.53 -22.37
N SER A 103 -6.60 -64.35 -23.09
CA SER A 103 -5.96 -63.02 -23.17
C SER A 103 -6.04 -62.57 -24.62
N ASP A 104 -7.12 -61.88 -24.88
CA ASP A 104 -7.54 -61.60 -26.23
C ASP A 104 -7.06 -60.25 -26.76
N LYS A 105 -6.95 -60.18 -28.07
CA LYS A 105 -6.53 -58.93 -28.71
C LYS A 105 -7.47 -58.56 -29.83
N PHE A 106 -8.00 -57.35 -29.78
CA PHE A 106 -8.71 -56.77 -30.90
C PHE A 106 -8.05 -55.48 -31.35
N THR A 107 -7.62 -55.44 -32.61
CA THR A 107 -7.05 -54.23 -33.23
C THR A 107 -7.93 -53.85 -34.43
N ILE A 108 -8.43 -52.61 -34.41
CA ILE A 108 -9.24 -52.08 -35.52
C ILE A 108 -8.68 -50.71 -35.97
N SER A 109 -8.32 -50.65 -37.27
CA SER A 109 -7.84 -49.41 -37.90
C SER A 109 -8.81 -48.87 -38.97
N ALA A 110 -9.66 -49.73 -39.49
CA ALA A 110 -10.73 -49.37 -40.43
C ALA A 110 -11.76 -50.51 -40.47
N GLY A 111 -12.90 -50.29 -41.16
CA GLY A 111 -13.98 -51.24 -41.23
C GLY A 111 -15.06 -51.06 -40.18
N GLN A 112 -15.99 -51.99 -40.10
CA GLN A 112 -17.15 -51.88 -39.23
C GLN A 112 -17.53 -53.21 -38.58
N VAL A 113 -17.78 -53.18 -37.26
CA VAL A 113 -18.51 -54.22 -36.54
C VAL A 113 -19.89 -53.68 -36.19
N THR A 114 -20.96 -54.27 -36.70
CA THR A 114 -22.33 -53.76 -36.51
C THR A 114 -22.98 -54.19 -35.21
N GLY A 115 -22.45 -55.22 -34.57
CA GLY A 115 -22.89 -55.69 -33.26
C GLY A 115 -21.95 -55.30 -32.11
N ALA A 116 -22.28 -55.79 -30.94
CA ALA A 116 -21.41 -55.64 -29.77
C ALA A 116 -20.13 -56.45 -29.90
N VAL A 117 -19.05 -55.97 -29.30
CA VAL A 117 -17.80 -56.68 -29.09
C VAL A 117 -17.70 -56.99 -27.58
N ASN A 118 -17.53 -58.32 -27.32
CA ASN A 118 -17.24 -58.81 -25.96
C ASN A 118 -15.87 -59.53 -26.02
N GLN A 119 -14.95 -59.15 -25.13
CA GLN A 119 -13.62 -59.79 -25.03
C GLN A 119 -13.67 -60.96 -24.01
N GLY A 120 -14.53 -60.89 -22.98
CA GLY A 120 -14.77 -61.99 -22.06
C GLY A 120 -13.94 -61.88 -20.77
N ASN A 121 -13.51 -63.04 -20.24
CA ASN A 121 -12.72 -63.11 -19.04
C ASN A 121 -11.25 -63.27 -19.39
N GLY A 122 -10.37 -62.44 -18.82
CA GLY A 122 -8.94 -62.57 -19.08
C GLY A 122 -8.17 -61.28 -18.95
N ILE A 123 -7.00 -61.20 -19.59
CA ILE A 123 -6.24 -59.92 -19.68
C ILE A 123 -6.26 -59.52 -21.16
N ASP A 124 -7.18 -58.65 -21.45
CA ASP A 124 -7.49 -58.32 -22.82
C ASP A 124 -6.88 -57.01 -23.30
N ASN A 125 -6.69 -56.91 -24.59
CA ASN A 125 -6.14 -55.70 -25.21
C ASN A 125 -6.97 -55.26 -26.41
N PHE A 126 -7.56 -54.08 -26.30
CA PHE A 126 -8.30 -53.44 -27.37
C PHE A 126 -7.55 -52.22 -27.91
N VAL A 127 -7.34 -52.18 -29.22
CA VAL A 127 -6.69 -51.01 -29.87
C VAL A 127 -7.55 -50.55 -31.05
N MET A 128 -7.99 -49.28 -30.99
CA MET A 128 -8.77 -48.68 -32.08
C MET A 128 -8.09 -47.40 -32.60
N THR A 129 -7.69 -47.44 -33.87
CA THR A 129 -7.10 -46.27 -34.55
C THR A 129 -8.04 -45.70 -35.62
N GLY A 130 -9.12 -46.39 -35.92
CA GLY A 130 -10.14 -46.02 -36.91
C GLY A 130 -11.25 -47.05 -36.95
N GLY A 131 -12.17 -46.92 -37.91
CA GLY A 131 -13.31 -47.81 -38.05
C GLY A 131 -14.47 -47.51 -37.07
N SER A 132 -15.41 -48.46 -36.97
CA SER A 132 -16.60 -48.28 -36.08
C SER A 132 -17.04 -49.64 -35.52
N ILE A 133 -17.35 -49.64 -34.23
CA ILE A 133 -18.02 -50.73 -33.52
C ILE A 133 -19.27 -50.24 -32.82
N GLN A 134 -20.22 -51.16 -32.55
CA GLN A 134 -21.45 -50.78 -31.86
C GLN A 134 -21.21 -50.51 -30.37
N SER A 135 -20.53 -51.44 -29.69
CA SER A 135 -20.16 -51.32 -28.28
C SER A 135 -18.96 -52.26 -28.00
N LEU A 136 -18.29 -52.02 -26.88
CA LEU A 136 -17.21 -52.88 -26.38
C LEU A 136 -17.48 -53.19 -24.93
N ALA A 137 -17.33 -54.47 -24.53
CA ALA A 137 -17.20 -54.93 -23.15
C ALA A 137 -15.90 -55.74 -23.08
N GLN A 138 -15.03 -55.42 -22.13
CA GLN A 138 -13.77 -56.15 -21.93
C GLN A 138 -13.95 -57.30 -20.94
N GLY A 139 -14.79 -57.18 -19.91
CA GLY A 139 -15.13 -58.24 -18.98
C GLY A 139 -14.19 -58.31 -17.78
N ASP A 140 -14.19 -59.49 -17.10
CA ASP A 140 -13.38 -59.66 -15.88
C ASP A 140 -11.90 -59.82 -16.24
N GLY A 141 -11.05 -59.03 -15.64
CA GLY A 141 -9.60 -59.09 -15.87
C GLY A 141 -8.92 -57.73 -15.60
N ARG A 142 -7.66 -57.60 -15.96
CA ARG A 142 -7.00 -56.27 -15.97
C ARG A 142 -6.72 -55.88 -17.41
N ASP A 143 -7.68 -55.24 -17.97
CA ASP A 143 -7.73 -54.99 -19.39
C ASP A 143 -7.12 -53.68 -19.83
N THR A 144 -6.70 -53.61 -21.06
CA THR A 144 -6.13 -52.40 -21.65
C THR A 144 -6.90 -51.95 -22.88
N PHE A 145 -7.23 -50.65 -22.88
CA PHE A 145 -7.93 -50.02 -23.98
C PHE A 145 -7.11 -48.84 -24.50
N LEU A 146 -6.90 -48.80 -25.81
CA LEU A 146 -6.26 -47.66 -26.49
C LEU A 146 -7.10 -47.22 -27.68
N MET A 147 -7.55 -45.96 -27.66
CA MET A 147 -8.28 -45.36 -28.78
C MET A 147 -7.59 -44.09 -29.26
N THR A 148 -7.16 -44.08 -30.53
CA THR A 148 -6.57 -42.88 -31.17
C THR A 148 -7.45 -42.32 -32.28
N GLY A 149 -8.52 -43.05 -32.67
CA GLY A 149 -9.48 -42.65 -33.68
C GLY A 149 -10.58 -43.68 -33.81
N GLY A 150 -11.56 -43.45 -34.67
CA GLY A 150 -12.71 -44.34 -34.86
C GLY A 150 -13.91 -43.96 -33.97
N THR A 151 -14.91 -44.86 -33.94
CA THR A 151 -16.16 -44.62 -33.23
C THR A 151 -16.67 -45.89 -32.54
N ILE A 152 -16.92 -45.80 -31.23
CA ILE A 152 -17.75 -46.72 -30.47
C ILE A 152 -19.11 -46.05 -30.32
N VAL A 153 -20.11 -46.56 -31.04
CA VAL A 153 -21.44 -45.88 -31.12
C VAL A 153 -22.18 -45.86 -29.77
N GLY A 154 -22.14 -46.94 -29.05
CA GLY A 154 -22.77 -47.11 -27.75
C GLY A 154 -21.78 -47.00 -26.60
N ALA A 155 -21.71 -48.07 -25.82
CA ALA A 155 -20.90 -48.07 -24.60
C ALA A 155 -19.53 -48.74 -24.81
N PHE A 156 -18.56 -48.23 -24.05
CA PHE A 156 -17.38 -48.96 -23.63
C PHE A 156 -17.58 -49.33 -22.15
N GLU A 157 -17.56 -50.62 -21.85
CA GLU A 157 -17.86 -51.20 -20.55
C GLU A 157 -16.74 -52.14 -20.08
N ASP A 158 -16.60 -52.26 -18.75
CA ASP A 158 -15.73 -53.20 -18.03
C ASP A 158 -14.25 -53.12 -18.46
N GLY A 159 -13.66 -51.94 -18.48
CA GLY A 159 -12.25 -51.77 -18.79
C GLY A 159 -11.49 -51.21 -17.62
N ASP A 160 -10.22 -51.64 -17.42
CA ASP A 160 -9.44 -51.18 -16.23
C ASP A 160 -8.47 -50.08 -16.54
N VAL A 161 -7.74 -50.18 -17.66
CA VAL A 161 -6.74 -49.18 -18.04
C VAL A 161 -7.03 -48.65 -19.43
N ALA A 162 -7.70 -47.52 -19.48
CA ALA A 162 -8.16 -46.92 -20.72
C ALA A 162 -7.39 -45.64 -21.05
N LYS A 163 -6.95 -45.57 -22.32
CA LYS A 163 -6.35 -44.34 -22.85
C LYS A 163 -7.04 -43.92 -24.14
N MET A 164 -7.52 -42.69 -24.19
CA MET A 164 -8.16 -42.10 -25.36
C MET A 164 -7.44 -40.85 -25.82
N THR A 165 -6.90 -40.82 -27.03
CA THR A 165 -6.23 -39.65 -27.64
C THR A 165 -6.99 -39.11 -28.84
N GLY A 166 -8.07 -39.74 -29.24
CA GLY A 166 -8.90 -39.36 -30.38
C GLY A 166 -10.07 -40.31 -30.57
N GLY A 167 -10.98 -39.99 -31.47
CA GLY A 167 -12.19 -40.80 -31.75
C GLY A 167 -13.41 -40.35 -30.96
N THR A 168 -14.46 -41.17 -31.02
CA THR A 168 -15.76 -40.89 -30.36
C THR A 168 -16.31 -42.13 -29.67
N ILE A 169 -16.72 -42.00 -28.41
CA ILE A 169 -17.38 -43.02 -27.63
C ILE A 169 -18.75 -42.52 -27.20
N GLY A 170 -19.81 -43.31 -27.29
CA GLY A 170 -21.15 -42.94 -26.84
C GLY A 170 -21.24 -42.71 -25.35
N ARG A 171 -20.81 -43.66 -24.54
CA ARG A 171 -20.63 -43.56 -23.09
C ARG A 171 -19.54 -44.50 -22.60
N VAL A 172 -19.03 -44.29 -21.43
CA VAL A 172 -18.07 -45.15 -20.74
C VAL A 172 -18.63 -45.59 -19.41
N ASP A 173 -18.46 -46.89 -19.06
CA ASP A 173 -18.89 -47.49 -17.81
C ASP A 173 -17.93 -48.62 -17.42
N MET A 174 -16.95 -48.31 -16.58
CA MET A 174 -15.87 -49.25 -16.23
C MET A 174 -16.21 -50.17 -15.07
N LYS A 175 -17.34 -49.97 -14.44
CA LYS A 175 -18.06 -50.80 -13.42
C LYS A 175 -17.33 -51.03 -12.10
N LEU A 176 -16.46 -52.01 -11.99
CA LEU A 176 -15.80 -52.46 -10.74
C LEU A 176 -14.29 -52.31 -10.85
N ASP A 177 -13.59 -52.55 -9.73
CA ASP A 177 -12.14 -52.51 -9.61
C ASP A 177 -11.53 -51.10 -9.59
N ASN A 178 -10.21 -50.98 -9.55
CA ASN A 178 -9.50 -49.69 -9.51
C ASN A 178 -9.12 -49.29 -10.94
N ASN A 179 -9.90 -48.43 -11.51
CA ASN A 179 -9.83 -48.10 -12.94
C ASN A 179 -8.97 -46.87 -13.22
N ILE A 180 -8.41 -46.82 -14.41
CA ILE A 180 -7.67 -45.64 -14.90
C ILE A 180 -8.25 -45.25 -16.27
N PHE A 181 -8.71 -44.00 -16.39
CA PHE A 181 -9.13 -43.41 -17.65
C PHE A 181 -8.35 -42.16 -17.99
N ASP A 182 -7.48 -42.22 -19.02
CA ASP A 182 -6.68 -41.12 -19.52
C ASP A 182 -7.27 -40.59 -20.85
N LEU A 183 -7.90 -39.39 -20.76
CA LEU A 183 -8.45 -38.68 -21.91
C LEU A 183 -7.55 -37.50 -22.28
N SER A 184 -6.84 -37.62 -23.39
CA SER A 184 -6.01 -36.51 -23.93
C SER A 184 -6.52 -35.96 -25.26
N GLY A 185 -7.58 -36.57 -25.84
CA GLY A 185 -8.24 -36.11 -27.06
C GLY A 185 -9.44 -36.94 -27.43
N GLY A 186 -10.20 -36.56 -28.46
CA GLY A 186 -11.47 -37.18 -28.83
C GLY A 186 -12.66 -36.71 -28.00
N GLN A 187 -13.76 -37.47 -28.04
CA GLN A 187 -14.97 -37.12 -27.31
C GLN A 187 -15.75 -38.30 -26.76
N ILE A 188 -16.24 -38.15 -25.54
CA ILE A 188 -17.25 -39.04 -24.97
C ILE A 188 -18.58 -38.25 -25.02
N LEU A 189 -19.59 -38.75 -25.70
CA LEU A 189 -20.85 -38.03 -25.91
C LEU A 189 -21.74 -38.01 -24.65
N GLY A 190 -21.73 -39.09 -23.88
CA GLY A 190 -22.47 -39.28 -22.64
C GLY A 190 -21.58 -39.25 -21.42
N ASN A 191 -21.91 -40.05 -20.43
CA ASN A 191 -21.23 -40.13 -19.16
C ASN A 191 -19.94 -40.93 -19.23
N LEU A 192 -19.00 -40.58 -18.34
CA LEU A 192 -17.85 -41.38 -17.94
C LEU A 192 -18.10 -41.86 -16.50
N VAL A 193 -18.30 -43.15 -16.32
CA VAL A 193 -18.52 -43.78 -15.02
C VAL A 193 -17.43 -44.82 -14.79
N THR A 194 -16.81 -44.82 -13.60
CA THR A 194 -15.77 -45.81 -13.26
C THR A 194 -16.28 -46.86 -12.24
N GLY A 195 -17.32 -46.48 -11.45
CA GLY A 195 -17.99 -47.38 -10.53
C GLY A 195 -17.34 -47.50 -9.16
N LEU A 196 -17.18 -48.75 -8.69
CA LEU A 196 -16.61 -48.99 -7.35
C LEU A 196 -15.12 -49.27 -7.45
N GLY A 197 -14.34 -48.72 -6.53
CA GLY A 197 -12.88 -48.91 -6.49
C GLY A 197 -12.16 -47.60 -6.26
N ASN A 198 -10.87 -47.62 -6.20
CA ASN A 198 -10.09 -46.35 -6.12
C ASN A 198 -9.65 -45.98 -7.55
N ASP A 199 -10.41 -45.11 -8.13
CA ASP A 199 -10.30 -44.80 -9.57
C ASP A 199 -9.41 -43.60 -9.87
N THR A 200 -8.87 -43.55 -11.06
CA THR A 200 -8.06 -42.43 -11.53
C THR A 200 -8.57 -41.91 -12.86
N ILE A 201 -9.05 -40.70 -12.91
CA ILE A 201 -9.45 -40.01 -14.13
C ILE A 201 -8.49 -38.87 -14.44
N ILE A 202 -7.93 -38.88 -15.65
CA ILE A 202 -7.04 -37.82 -16.13
C ILE A 202 -7.65 -37.22 -17.39
N VAL A 203 -7.97 -35.95 -17.37
CA VAL A 203 -8.48 -35.18 -18.52
C VAL A 203 -7.47 -34.08 -18.86
N SER A 204 -6.68 -34.38 -19.89
CA SER A 204 -5.70 -33.42 -20.42
C SER A 204 -6.09 -32.82 -21.78
N GLY A 205 -7.18 -33.30 -22.36
CA GLY A 205 -7.74 -32.83 -23.64
C GLY A 205 -9.08 -33.49 -23.94
N GLY A 206 -9.62 -33.29 -25.13
CA GLY A 206 -10.88 -33.85 -25.57
C GLY A 206 -12.12 -33.24 -24.90
N ARG A 207 -13.27 -33.94 -25.01
CA ARG A 207 -14.56 -33.49 -24.51
C ARG A 207 -15.37 -34.62 -23.89
N ILE A 208 -15.94 -34.38 -22.70
CA ILE A 208 -16.93 -35.24 -22.05
C ILE A 208 -18.25 -34.49 -22.06
N GLY A 209 -19.26 -35.05 -22.78
CA GLY A 209 -20.57 -34.41 -22.94
C GLY A 209 -21.53 -34.63 -21.76
N GLY A 210 -21.36 -35.73 -21.04
CA GLY A 210 -22.14 -36.07 -19.82
C GLY A 210 -21.35 -35.86 -18.53
N ASN A 211 -21.79 -36.58 -17.50
CA ASN A 211 -21.17 -36.50 -16.16
C ASN A 211 -19.93 -37.40 -16.09
N ILE A 212 -19.01 -37.00 -15.18
CA ILE A 212 -18.03 -37.91 -14.60
C ILE A 212 -18.57 -38.38 -13.25
N SER A 213 -18.55 -39.71 -13.01
CA SER A 213 -18.98 -40.29 -11.72
C SER A 213 -18.05 -41.44 -11.36
N VAL A 214 -17.39 -41.35 -10.23
CA VAL A 214 -16.44 -42.34 -9.71
C VAL A 214 -17.00 -43.21 -8.57
N SER A 215 -18.15 -42.85 -8.02
CA SER A 215 -18.98 -43.62 -7.05
C SER A 215 -18.38 -43.77 -5.65
N ASN A 216 -17.84 -44.93 -5.30
CA ASN A 216 -17.28 -45.17 -3.95
C ASN A 216 -15.83 -45.65 -4.07
N GLY A 217 -14.98 -45.08 -3.26
CA GLY A 217 -13.58 -45.37 -3.21
C GLY A 217 -12.80 -44.11 -2.86
N ASN A 218 -11.49 -44.16 -2.81
CA ASN A 218 -10.68 -42.96 -2.67
C ASN A 218 -10.16 -42.62 -4.09
N ASP A 219 -10.87 -41.68 -4.71
CA ASP A 219 -10.75 -41.46 -6.15
C ASP A 219 -9.85 -40.28 -6.48
N SER A 220 -9.27 -40.27 -7.66
CA SER A 220 -8.41 -39.18 -8.13
C SER A 220 -8.86 -38.64 -9.48
N ILE A 221 -9.25 -37.37 -9.52
CA ILE A 221 -9.66 -36.71 -10.76
C ILE A 221 -8.70 -35.55 -11.03
N THR A 222 -7.99 -35.65 -12.17
CA THR A 222 -7.06 -34.60 -12.61
C THR A 222 -7.50 -33.98 -13.93
N VAL A 223 -7.68 -32.66 -13.95
CA VAL A 223 -8.07 -31.88 -15.12
C VAL A 223 -6.98 -30.90 -15.47
N THR A 224 -6.35 -31.05 -16.61
CA THR A 224 -5.31 -30.10 -17.11
C THR A 224 -5.66 -29.53 -18.48
N GLY A 225 -6.77 -30.01 -19.10
CA GLY A 225 -7.22 -29.57 -20.41
C GLY A 225 -8.60 -30.16 -20.75
N GLY A 226 -9.06 -29.93 -21.95
CA GLY A 226 -10.34 -30.46 -22.44
C GLY A 226 -11.55 -29.70 -21.93
N GLU A 227 -12.73 -30.30 -22.17
CA GLU A 227 -14.01 -29.73 -21.74
C GLU A 227 -14.89 -30.79 -21.08
N ILE A 228 -15.38 -30.52 -19.88
CA ILE A 228 -16.36 -31.36 -19.16
C ILE A 228 -17.66 -30.55 -19.09
N VAL A 229 -18.74 -31.08 -19.71
CA VAL A 229 -20.02 -30.36 -19.79
C VAL A 229 -20.95 -30.73 -18.62
N GLY A 230 -20.95 -32.00 -18.26
CA GLY A 230 -21.75 -32.50 -17.12
C GLY A 230 -21.10 -32.29 -15.77
N GLU A 231 -21.73 -32.83 -14.75
CA GLU A 231 -21.27 -32.78 -13.37
C GLU A 231 -20.07 -33.71 -13.15
N ILE A 232 -19.22 -33.32 -12.20
CA ILE A 232 -18.25 -34.23 -11.60
C ILE A 232 -18.79 -34.66 -10.25
N ARG A 233 -18.90 -35.96 -10.03
CA ARG A 233 -19.35 -36.59 -8.78
C ARG A 233 -18.29 -37.59 -8.34
N ALA A 234 -17.68 -37.31 -7.20
CA ALA A 234 -16.64 -38.19 -6.66
C ALA A 234 -17.27 -39.33 -5.86
N GLY A 235 -18.22 -39.06 -4.97
CA GLY A 235 -18.98 -40.13 -4.29
C GLY A 235 -18.63 -40.24 -2.82
N ASN A 236 -18.48 -41.46 -2.32
CA ASN A 236 -18.07 -41.68 -0.95
C ASN A 236 -16.61 -42.15 -0.91
N GLY A 237 -15.86 -41.58 -0.03
CA GLY A 237 -14.42 -41.86 0.15
C GLY A 237 -13.60 -40.59 0.25
N ASP A 238 -12.32 -40.69 0.58
CA ASP A 238 -11.46 -39.51 0.66
C ASP A 238 -10.92 -39.20 -0.76
N ASP A 239 -11.59 -38.27 -1.44
CA ASP A 239 -11.38 -38.02 -2.86
C ASP A 239 -10.43 -36.84 -3.14
N THR A 240 -9.78 -36.88 -4.28
CA THR A 240 -8.83 -35.84 -4.71
C THR A 240 -9.20 -35.27 -6.06
N LEU A 241 -9.45 -33.99 -6.13
CA LEU A 241 -9.58 -33.23 -7.36
C LEU A 241 -8.38 -32.31 -7.55
N VAL A 242 -7.70 -32.41 -8.69
CA VAL A 242 -6.66 -31.47 -9.12
C VAL A 242 -7.09 -30.86 -10.44
N TRP A 243 -7.32 -29.53 -10.41
CA TRP A 243 -7.58 -28.75 -11.63
C TRP A 243 -6.45 -27.78 -11.86
N ASP A 244 -5.61 -28.01 -12.88
CA ASP A 244 -4.33 -27.32 -13.06
C ASP A 244 -4.17 -26.73 -14.47
N GLY A 245 -4.07 -25.41 -14.55
CA GLY A 245 -3.60 -24.65 -15.72
C GLY A 245 -4.51 -24.62 -16.94
N GLY A 246 -5.48 -25.52 -17.06
CA GLY A 246 -6.33 -25.60 -18.25
C GLY A 246 -7.58 -26.44 -18.06
N GLY A 247 -8.33 -26.63 -19.16
CA GLY A 247 -9.61 -27.28 -19.14
C GLY A 247 -10.78 -26.39 -18.74
N ILE A 248 -11.99 -26.82 -19.13
CA ILE A 248 -13.24 -26.09 -18.85
C ILE A 248 -14.20 -27.10 -18.21
N ILE A 249 -14.72 -26.76 -17.02
CA ILE A 249 -15.77 -27.48 -16.33
C ILE A 249 -17.00 -26.60 -16.31
N ARG A 250 -18.12 -27.05 -16.93
CA ARG A 250 -19.30 -26.20 -17.11
C ARG A 250 -20.42 -26.46 -16.10
N SER A 251 -20.30 -27.50 -15.31
CA SER A 251 -21.30 -27.88 -14.34
C SER A 251 -20.70 -27.94 -12.93
N GLN A 252 -21.54 -28.28 -11.96
CA GLN A 252 -21.10 -28.38 -10.58
C GLN A 252 -20.13 -29.55 -10.36
N ILE A 253 -19.30 -29.39 -9.36
CA ILE A 253 -18.39 -30.41 -8.85
C ILE A 253 -18.86 -30.77 -7.44
N LEU A 254 -19.10 -32.05 -7.21
CA LEU A 254 -19.58 -32.62 -5.95
C LEU A 254 -18.58 -33.68 -5.52
N LEU A 255 -17.90 -33.47 -4.40
CA LEU A 255 -17.00 -34.49 -3.84
C LEU A 255 -17.75 -35.47 -2.93
N GLU A 256 -18.89 -35.03 -2.40
CA GLU A 256 -19.90 -35.77 -1.64
C GLU A 256 -19.47 -36.12 -0.21
N ALA A 257 -19.11 -37.35 0.15
CA ALA A 257 -18.86 -37.72 1.54
C ALA A 257 -17.50 -38.37 1.75
N GLY A 258 -16.70 -37.77 2.59
CA GLY A 258 -15.32 -38.17 2.85
C GLY A 258 -14.51 -37.03 3.42
N ASN A 259 -13.20 -37.19 3.51
CA ASN A 259 -12.31 -36.05 3.77
C ASN A 259 -11.63 -35.66 2.45
N ASP A 260 -12.30 -34.81 1.71
CA ASP A 260 -11.98 -34.56 0.33
C ASP A 260 -10.97 -33.44 0.15
N SER A 261 -10.23 -33.46 -0.94
CA SER A 261 -9.29 -32.42 -1.28
C SER A 261 -9.48 -31.91 -2.71
N ALA A 262 -9.64 -30.59 -2.85
CA ALA A 262 -9.62 -29.92 -4.13
C ALA A 262 -8.45 -28.95 -4.23
N THR A 263 -7.63 -29.10 -5.25
CA THR A 263 -6.54 -28.18 -5.57
C THR A 263 -6.83 -27.48 -6.91
N LEU A 264 -7.05 -26.18 -6.83
CA LEU A 264 -7.22 -25.29 -7.97
C LEU A 264 -5.89 -24.59 -8.22
N ARG A 265 -5.16 -25.01 -9.25
CA ARG A 265 -3.81 -24.56 -9.53
C ARG A 265 -3.70 -23.82 -10.86
N ASN A 266 -2.95 -22.72 -10.89
CA ASN A 266 -2.67 -21.93 -12.10
C ASN A 266 -3.94 -21.53 -12.88
N LEU A 267 -5.04 -21.29 -12.19
CA LEU A 267 -6.32 -20.94 -12.77
C LEU A 267 -6.62 -19.46 -12.64
N THR A 268 -7.48 -19.00 -13.55
CA THR A 268 -7.98 -17.63 -13.53
C THR A 268 -9.45 -17.59 -13.12
N ASP A 269 -9.91 -16.46 -12.60
CA ASP A 269 -11.30 -16.25 -12.26
C ASP A 269 -12.25 -16.51 -13.45
N SER A 270 -11.85 -16.11 -14.67
CA SER A 270 -12.64 -16.33 -15.88
C SER A 270 -12.82 -17.82 -16.22
N THR A 271 -11.87 -18.68 -15.87
CA THR A 271 -12.01 -20.14 -16.02
C THR A 271 -12.94 -20.70 -14.97
N LEU A 272 -12.71 -20.33 -13.70
CA LEU A 272 -13.51 -20.81 -12.56
C LEU A 272 -14.97 -20.32 -12.61
N ALA A 273 -15.22 -19.15 -13.19
CA ALA A 273 -16.57 -18.58 -13.33
C ALA A 273 -17.51 -19.45 -14.21
N LEU A 274 -16.97 -20.33 -15.01
CA LEU A 274 -17.75 -21.26 -15.84
C LEU A 274 -18.32 -22.43 -15.02
N THR A 275 -17.77 -22.69 -13.83
CA THR A 275 -18.22 -23.73 -12.89
C THR A 275 -19.15 -23.09 -11.85
N PRO A 276 -20.42 -23.49 -11.80
CA PRO A 276 -21.39 -22.84 -10.90
C PRO A 276 -21.12 -23.12 -9.42
N SER A 277 -20.65 -24.29 -9.04
CA SER A 277 -20.29 -24.65 -7.67
C SER A 277 -19.21 -25.72 -7.58
N LEU A 278 -18.43 -25.66 -6.52
CA LEU A 278 -17.48 -26.67 -6.05
C LEU A 278 -17.82 -26.95 -4.59
N ASN A 279 -18.29 -28.15 -4.32
CA ASN A 279 -18.82 -28.57 -3.03
C ASN A 279 -17.95 -29.70 -2.47
N GLY A 280 -17.32 -29.47 -1.31
CA GLY A 280 -16.57 -30.49 -0.58
C GLY A 280 -17.45 -31.65 -0.15
N GLY A 281 -18.56 -31.36 0.49
CA GLY A 281 -19.51 -32.39 0.89
C GLY A 281 -19.69 -32.48 2.41
N VAL A 282 -19.65 -33.70 2.91
CA VAL A 282 -19.76 -33.98 4.35
C VAL A 282 -18.44 -34.60 4.81
N GLY A 283 -17.66 -33.90 5.63
CA GLY A 283 -16.38 -34.40 6.10
C GLY A 283 -15.44 -33.33 6.61
N ASN A 284 -14.14 -33.58 6.54
CA ASN A 284 -13.13 -32.57 6.77
C ASN A 284 -12.42 -32.22 5.46
N ASP A 285 -13.00 -31.30 4.74
CA ASP A 285 -12.65 -31.02 3.35
C ASP A 285 -11.64 -29.90 3.21
N LEU A 286 -10.72 -30.07 2.25
CA LEU A 286 -9.64 -29.15 1.99
C LEU A 286 -9.74 -28.54 0.60
N LEU A 287 -9.93 -27.20 0.54
CA LEU A 287 -9.85 -26.42 -0.70
C LEU A 287 -8.53 -25.64 -0.74
N THR A 288 -7.75 -25.83 -1.77
CA THR A 288 -6.49 -25.13 -1.96
C THR A 288 -6.49 -24.34 -3.29
N PHE A 289 -6.29 -23.03 -3.18
CA PHE A 289 -5.96 -22.16 -4.30
C PHE A 289 -4.44 -22.03 -4.36
N ASP A 290 -3.81 -22.60 -5.39
CA ASP A 290 -2.37 -22.64 -5.61
C ASP A 290 -2.03 -21.79 -6.85
N HIS A 291 -1.44 -20.60 -6.67
CA HIS A 291 -1.15 -19.66 -7.77
C HIS A 291 -2.39 -19.36 -8.63
N THR A 292 -3.53 -19.16 -8.00
CA THR A 292 -4.85 -19.04 -8.64
C THR A 292 -5.53 -17.73 -8.24
N THR A 293 -6.19 -17.11 -9.22
CA THR A 293 -7.07 -15.96 -8.97
C THR A 293 -8.53 -16.42 -9.07
N SER A 294 -9.31 -16.09 -8.04
CA SER A 294 -10.72 -16.46 -7.96
C SER A 294 -11.57 -15.37 -7.30
N SER A 295 -12.85 -15.40 -7.63
CA SER A 295 -13.94 -14.65 -6.98
C SER A 295 -15.16 -15.57 -6.79
N GLY A 296 -16.30 -15.01 -6.40
CA GLY A 296 -17.54 -15.77 -6.28
C GLY A 296 -17.58 -16.67 -5.05
N ALA A 297 -17.53 -16.07 -3.86
CA ALA A 297 -17.49 -16.77 -2.58
C ALA A 297 -18.58 -17.85 -2.44
N ALA A 298 -19.79 -17.60 -2.97
CA ALA A 298 -20.92 -18.54 -2.93
C ALA A 298 -20.72 -19.80 -3.78
N ARG A 299 -19.70 -19.86 -4.64
CA ARG A 299 -19.36 -21.03 -5.45
C ARG A 299 -18.78 -22.16 -4.61
N TYR A 300 -18.07 -21.82 -3.55
CA TYR A 300 -17.32 -22.77 -2.72
C TYR A 300 -18.14 -23.14 -1.49
N ILE A 301 -18.59 -24.37 -1.44
CA ILE A 301 -19.59 -24.83 -0.47
C ILE A 301 -19.02 -26.01 0.33
N ASN A 302 -19.28 -26.02 1.66
CA ASN A 302 -18.90 -27.12 2.55
C ASN A 302 -17.39 -27.41 2.56
N TRP A 303 -16.61 -26.41 3.02
CA TRP A 303 -15.17 -26.53 3.17
C TRP A 303 -14.77 -26.18 4.60
N GLU A 304 -14.09 -27.09 5.28
CA GLU A 304 -13.57 -26.90 6.64
C GLU A 304 -12.23 -26.18 6.64
N THR A 305 -11.44 -26.42 5.61
CA THR A 305 -10.15 -25.75 5.44
C THR A 305 -10.01 -25.17 4.04
N VAL A 306 -9.75 -23.87 4.01
CA VAL A 306 -9.47 -23.14 2.76
C VAL A 306 -8.09 -22.53 2.82
N ASN A 307 -7.26 -22.80 1.83
CA ASN A 307 -5.89 -22.28 1.75
C ASN A 307 -5.70 -21.41 0.49
N LEU A 308 -5.24 -20.20 0.66
CA LEU A 308 -4.64 -19.38 -0.40
C LEU A 308 -3.13 -19.48 -0.29
N ILE A 309 -2.45 -20.03 -1.31
CA ILE A 309 -1.00 -20.25 -1.29
C ILE A 309 -0.35 -19.80 -2.60
N LYS A 310 0.96 -19.55 -2.52
CA LYS A 310 1.85 -19.29 -3.67
C LYS A 310 1.38 -18.13 -4.55
N GLY A 311 1.00 -17.02 -3.92
CA GLY A 311 0.60 -15.81 -4.64
C GLY A 311 -0.83 -15.85 -5.16
N SER A 312 -1.68 -16.70 -4.60
CA SER A 312 -3.10 -16.74 -4.94
C SER A 312 -3.80 -15.46 -4.50
N ARG A 313 -4.80 -15.06 -5.28
CA ARG A 313 -5.68 -13.96 -4.97
C ARG A 313 -7.13 -14.42 -4.92
N PHE A 314 -7.84 -14.08 -3.86
CA PHE A 314 -9.26 -14.29 -3.75
C PHE A 314 -9.99 -12.96 -3.53
N ASP A 315 -10.88 -12.63 -4.48
CA ASP A 315 -11.75 -11.46 -4.38
C ASP A 315 -13.04 -11.86 -3.67
N LEU A 316 -13.15 -11.50 -2.40
CA LEU A 316 -14.27 -11.84 -1.53
C LEU A 316 -15.44 -10.87 -1.81
N ASP A 317 -16.28 -11.24 -2.73
CA ASP A 317 -17.42 -10.49 -3.24
C ASP A 317 -18.75 -10.74 -2.52
N GLY A 318 -18.72 -11.62 -1.51
CA GLY A 318 -19.91 -12.03 -0.77
C GLY A 318 -19.55 -12.73 0.54
N ASN A 319 -20.44 -13.61 0.97
CA ASN A 319 -20.21 -14.41 2.16
C ASN A 319 -19.57 -15.76 1.80
N PHE A 320 -18.36 -16.01 2.28
CA PHE A 320 -17.73 -17.32 2.24
C PHE A 320 -18.14 -18.09 3.49
N GLN A 321 -18.93 -19.14 3.33
CA GLN A 321 -19.34 -19.99 4.45
C GLN A 321 -18.37 -21.15 4.61
N LEU A 322 -17.86 -21.32 5.82
CA LEU A 322 -16.93 -22.39 6.19
C LEU A 322 -17.64 -23.48 6.97
N GLY A 323 -17.26 -24.71 6.67
CA GLY A 323 -17.82 -25.89 7.30
C GLY A 323 -19.00 -26.50 6.54
N ASP A 324 -19.42 -27.66 7.01
CA ASP A 324 -20.58 -28.41 6.57
C ASP A 324 -21.62 -28.57 7.69
N SER A 325 -22.62 -29.42 7.49
CA SER A 325 -23.63 -29.71 8.48
C SER A 325 -23.13 -30.50 9.71
N SER A 326 -21.96 -31.16 9.59
CA SER A 326 -21.34 -31.97 10.67
C SER A 326 -20.33 -31.16 11.48
N SER A 327 -19.47 -30.42 10.81
CA SER A 327 -18.39 -29.59 11.38
C SER A 327 -18.91 -28.26 11.91
N GLY A 328 -19.85 -27.67 11.20
CA GLY A 328 -20.52 -26.40 11.51
C GLY A 328 -19.67 -25.16 11.29
N THR A 329 -18.35 -25.28 11.08
CA THR A 329 -17.39 -24.18 10.94
C THR A 329 -16.10 -24.63 10.27
N GLY A 330 -15.17 -23.69 10.07
CA GLY A 330 -13.88 -24.01 9.46
C GLY A 330 -12.85 -22.87 9.56
N VAL A 331 -11.77 -23.04 8.80
CA VAL A 331 -10.60 -22.16 8.81
C VAL A 331 -10.27 -21.68 7.41
N PHE A 332 -10.03 -20.39 7.26
CA PHE A 332 -9.53 -19.76 6.04
C PHE A 332 -8.11 -19.25 6.26
N ASN A 333 -7.15 -19.74 5.50
CA ASN A 333 -5.73 -19.44 5.63
C ASN A 333 -5.25 -18.61 4.42
N VAL A 334 -4.56 -17.50 4.70
CA VAL A 334 -3.88 -16.69 3.70
C VAL A 334 -2.37 -16.78 3.96
N ASP A 335 -1.63 -17.39 3.08
CA ASP A 335 -0.18 -17.51 3.21
C ASP A 335 0.55 -16.18 2.96
N ALA A 336 1.84 -16.12 3.28
CA ALA A 336 2.64 -14.89 3.23
C ALA A 336 2.73 -14.24 1.82
N SER A 337 2.47 -15.01 0.78
CA SER A 337 2.55 -14.56 -0.61
C SER A 337 1.18 -14.18 -1.21
N SER A 338 0.09 -14.56 -0.56
CA SER A 338 -1.26 -14.50 -1.12
C SER A 338 -2.05 -13.29 -0.62
N THR A 339 -3.11 -12.97 -1.33
CA THR A 339 -3.95 -11.79 -1.07
C THR A 339 -5.43 -12.13 -1.02
N LEU A 340 -6.09 -11.69 0.03
CA LEU A 340 -7.54 -11.67 0.16
C LEU A 340 -8.04 -10.24 -0.02
N THR A 341 -8.86 -9.98 -1.03
CA THR A 341 -9.45 -8.64 -1.23
C THR A 341 -10.92 -8.65 -0.84
N SER A 342 -11.43 -7.52 -0.42
CA SER A 342 -12.84 -7.37 -0.10
C SER A 342 -13.32 -5.93 -0.23
N ALA A 343 -14.50 -5.73 -0.82
CA ALA A 343 -15.23 -4.48 -0.70
C ALA A 343 -16.27 -4.55 0.44
N GLN A 344 -17.05 -5.63 0.52
CA GLN A 344 -18.03 -5.87 1.58
C GLN A 344 -18.25 -7.37 1.83
N GLY A 345 -17.21 -8.15 1.73
CA GLY A 345 -17.26 -9.59 1.92
C GLY A 345 -17.29 -10.01 3.38
N SER A 346 -17.65 -11.27 3.59
CA SER A 346 -17.64 -11.86 4.92
C SER A 346 -17.17 -13.32 4.90
N ILE A 347 -16.54 -13.75 5.99
CA ILE A 347 -16.23 -15.14 6.29
C ILE A 347 -17.06 -15.53 7.51
N SER A 348 -17.85 -16.58 7.37
CA SER A 348 -18.77 -17.01 8.41
C SER A 348 -18.82 -18.52 8.56
N PRO A 349 -19.14 -19.05 9.75
CA PRO A 349 -19.48 -20.46 9.90
C PRO A 349 -20.81 -20.75 9.22
N ILE A 350 -20.98 -21.99 8.76
CA ILE A 350 -22.28 -22.44 8.23
C ILE A 350 -23.33 -22.58 9.35
N THR A 351 -22.90 -23.02 10.53
CA THR A 351 -23.78 -23.18 11.69
C THR A 351 -23.79 -21.91 12.54
N ALA A 352 -24.99 -21.36 12.74
CA ALA A 352 -25.16 -20.18 13.55
C ALA A 352 -24.68 -20.40 15.01
N GLY A 353 -23.89 -19.44 15.52
CA GLY A 353 -23.30 -19.50 16.87
C GLY A 353 -21.92 -20.19 16.94
N GLN A 354 -21.49 -20.87 15.92
CA GLN A 354 -20.11 -21.31 15.77
C GLN A 354 -19.20 -20.13 15.35
N LEU A 355 -17.89 -20.32 15.42
CA LEU A 355 -16.90 -19.30 15.09
C LEU A 355 -16.04 -19.77 13.92
N ALA A 356 -16.08 -19.05 12.81
CA ALA A 356 -15.12 -19.23 11.73
C ALA A 356 -13.75 -18.67 12.14
N THR A 357 -12.69 -19.12 11.50
CA THR A 357 -11.34 -18.61 11.78
C THR A 357 -10.69 -18.11 10.48
N LEU A 358 -10.18 -16.87 10.50
CA LEU A 358 -9.33 -16.32 9.46
C LEU A 358 -7.90 -16.19 10.00
N ASN A 359 -6.96 -16.94 9.40
CA ASN A 359 -5.54 -16.83 9.66
C ASN A 359 -4.88 -15.99 8.56
N ASN A 360 -4.26 -14.87 8.92
CA ASN A 360 -3.61 -13.98 7.97
C ASN A 360 -2.11 -13.94 8.17
N SER A 361 -1.36 -14.62 7.29
CA SER A 361 0.08 -14.44 7.13
C SER A 361 0.44 -13.58 5.91
N GLY A 362 -0.54 -13.33 5.01
CA GLY A 362 -0.39 -12.60 3.76
C GLY A 362 -0.95 -11.18 3.81
N THR A 363 -1.67 -10.82 2.77
CA THR A 363 -2.25 -9.49 2.62
C THR A 363 -3.77 -9.55 2.59
N ILE A 364 -4.42 -8.82 3.49
CA ILE A 364 -5.82 -8.44 3.36
C ILE A 364 -5.84 -7.04 2.75
N ASP A 365 -6.45 -6.90 1.59
CA ASP A 365 -6.45 -5.66 0.81
C ASP A 365 -7.88 -5.16 0.61
N LEU A 366 -8.23 -4.07 1.29
CA LEU A 366 -9.50 -3.37 1.14
C LEU A 366 -9.38 -2.14 0.20
N THR A 367 -8.20 -1.93 -0.41
CA THR A 367 -7.92 -0.73 -1.22
C THR A 367 -8.07 -0.96 -2.72
N SER A 368 -7.95 -2.21 -3.17
CA SER A 368 -7.85 -2.53 -4.60
C SER A 368 -9.19 -2.58 -5.34
N ALA A 369 -10.30 -2.68 -4.62
CA ALA A 369 -11.63 -2.77 -5.24
C ALA A 369 -12.11 -1.42 -5.79
N ASN A 370 -11.76 -0.32 -5.13
CA ASN A 370 -12.20 1.04 -5.48
C ASN A 370 -11.43 2.09 -4.66
N THR A 371 -11.77 3.37 -4.81
CA THR A 371 -11.19 4.49 -4.04
C THR A 371 -12.12 4.98 -2.92
N ARG A 372 -13.04 4.16 -2.46
CA ARG A 372 -13.97 4.52 -1.37
C ARG A 372 -13.31 4.19 -0.02
N THR A 373 -13.78 4.86 1.00
CA THR A 373 -13.32 4.71 2.39
C THR A 373 -14.40 4.05 3.26
N ASN A 374 -15.06 3.03 2.73
CA ASN A 374 -16.13 2.31 3.45
C ASN A 374 -16.14 0.80 3.13
N ASP A 375 -15.05 0.30 2.59
CA ASP A 375 -14.92 -1.11 2.30
C ASP A 375 -14.74 -1.90 3.62
N THR A 376 -15.24 -3.12 3.66
CA THR A 376 -15.21 -3.95 4.86
C THR A 376 -14.89 -5.40 4.55
N LEU A 377 -14.15 -6.02 5.47
CA LEU A 377 -14.08 -7.47 5.60
C LEU A 377 -14.68 -7.86 6.95
N THR A 378 -15.72 -8.67 6.95
CA THR A 378 -16.34 -9.14 8.18
C THR A 378 -15.97 -10.60 8.47
N VAL A 379 -15.40 -10.87 9.64
CA VAL A 379 -15.14 -12.22 10.14
C VAL A 379 -16.11 -12.51 11.29
N LYS A 380 -17.02 -13.47 11.08
CA LYS A 380 -17.89 -13.95 12.17
C LYS A 380 -17.17 -15.06 12.94
N GLY A 381 -16.22 -14.65 13.79
CA GLY A 381 -15.38 -15.60 14.50
C GLY A 381 -14.02 -15.03 14.87
N ASN A 382 -13.00 -15.85 14.76
CA ASN A 382 -11.64 -15.51 15.17
C ASN A 382 -10.83 -14.91 14.01
N TYR A 383 -10.00 -13.95 14.35
CA TYR A 383 -8.95 -13.41 13.47
C TYR A 383 -7.59 -13.62 14.14
N ALA A 384 -6.67 -14.25 13.43
CA ALA A 384 -5.29 -14.43 13.85
C ALA A 384 -4.32 -13.83 12.83
N GLY A 385 -3.66 -12.74 13.21
CA GLY A 385 -2.60 -12.11 12.40
C GLY A 385 -1.26 -12.81 12.66
N ASN A 386 -0.73 -13.47 11.67
CA ASN A 386 0.55 -14.20 11.75
C ASN A 386 1.66 -13.46 10.99
N GLY A 387 1.83 -12.16 11.28
CA GLY A 387 2.77 -11.30 10.54
C GLY A 387 2.21 -10.73 9.24
N GLY A 388 0.93 -10.94 8.97
CA GLY A 388 0.28 -10.45 7.75
C GLY A 388 0.05 -8.95 7.74
N GLN A 389 -0.46 -8.46 6.62
CA GLN A 389 -0.76 -7.06 6.37
C GLN A 389 -2.26 -6.82 6.21
N LEU A 390 -2.71 -5.62 6.58
CA LEU A 390 -4.05 -5.10 6.35
C LEU A 390 -3.92 -3.73 5.68
N LEU A 391 -4.35 -3.62 4.44
CA LEU A 391 -4.34 -2.38 3.65
C LEU A 391 -5.71 -1.73 3.71
N LEU A 392 -5.78 -0.47 4.13
CA LEU A 392 -7.01 0.29 4.33
C LEU A 392 -6.91 1.66 3.67
N GLN A 393 -8.02 2.16 3.15
CA GLN A 393 -8.20 3.57 2.78
C GLN A 393 -8.95 4.30 3.89
N SER A 394 -8.57 5.54 4.14
CA SER A 394 -9.23 6.42 5.12
C SER A 394 -9.16 7.86 4.66
N ALA A 395 -10.22 8.62 4.86
CA ALA A 395 -10.19 10.07 4.76
C ALA A 395 -9.65 10.65 6.08
N VAL A 396 -8.31 10.59 6.26
CA VAL A 396 -7.66 10.86 7.54
C VAL A 396 -7.94 12.29 8.03
N GLY A 397 -8.71 12.41 9.11
CA GLY A 397 -9.14 13.68 9.70
C GLY A 397 -9.57 13.50 11.17
N ASP A 398 -10.76 13.95 11.54
CA ASP A 398 -11.31 13.87 12.89
C ASP A 398 -11.97 12.50 13.19
N ASP A 399 -12.66 12.41 14.33
CA ASP A 399 -13.35 11.18 14.81
C ASP A 399 -14.48 10.70 13.89
N SER A 400 -15.02 11.56 13.03
CA SER A 400 -16.10 11.24 12.09
C SER A 400 -15.61 10.75 10.73
N SER A 401 -14.32 10.71 10.52
CA SER A 401 -13.70 10.37 9.24
C SER A 401 -14.03 8.97 8.80
N ALA A 402 -14.40 8.84 7.54
CA ALA A 402 -14.69 7.56 6.92
C ALA A 402 -13.42 6.74 6.72
N SER A 403 -13.52 5.43 6.93
CA SER A 403 -12.40 4.49 6.76
C SER A 403 -12.91 3.10 6.43
N ASP A 404 -12.12 2.36 5.64
CA ASP A 404 -12.29 0.92 5.51
C ASP A 404 -12.07 0.23 6.84
N LYS A 405 -12.64 -0.98 7.02
CA LYS A 405 -12.63 -1.68 8.31
C LYS A 405 -12.51 -3.19 8.19
N LEU A 406 -11.67 -3.73 9.05
CA LEU A 406 -11.79 -5.13 9.43
C LEU A 406 -12.80 -5.23 10.58
N VAL A 407 -13.86 -6.00 10.39
CA VAL A 407 -14.91 -6.23 11.40
C VAL A 407 -14.82 -7.67 11.90
N VAL A 408 -14.64 -7.85 13.20
CA VAL A 408 -14.61 -9.17 13.85
C VAL A 408 -15.77 -9.27 14.82
N ASN A 409 -16.61 -10.27 14.59
CA ASN A 409 -17.85 -10.44 15.35
C ASN A 409 -17.81 -11.73 16.19
N ASN A 410 -17.94 -11.59 17.49
CA ASN A 410 -18.02 -12.68 18.49
C ASN A 410 -16.80 -13.59 18.62
N GLY A 411 -15.62 -13.18 18.30
CA GLY A 411 -14.43 -14.03 18.38
C GLY A 411 -13.26 -13.36 19.07
N THR A 412 -12.07 -13.75 18.67
CA THR A 412 -10.82 -13.19 19.17
C THR A 412 -10.03 -12.50 18.05
N LEU A 413 -9.32 -11.43 18.42
CA LEU A 413 -8.34 -10.78 17.56
C LEU A 413 -6.96 -10.98 18.21
N THR A 414 -6.12 -11.78 17.57
CA THR A 414 -4.84 -12.23 18.13
C THR A 414 -3.69 -12.05 17.15
N GLY A 415 -2.48 -12.30 17.62
CA GLY A 415 -1.26 -12.29 16.82
C GLY A 415 -0.68 -10.88 16.61
N ASN A 416 -0.21 -10.61 15.39
CA ASN A 416 0.32 -9.31 14.98
C ASN A 416 0.07 -9.06 13.48
N THR A 417 -0.67 -8.05 13.17
CA THR A 417 -0.96 -7.61 11.79
C THR A 417 -0.46 -6.19 11.59
N LEU A 418 0.21 -5.94 10.48
CA LEU A 418 0.70 -4.61 10.10
C LEU A 418 -0.36 -3.88 9.28
N ILE A 419 -0.90 -2.79 9.83
CA ILE A 419 -1.86 -1.93 9.14
C ILE A 419 -1.12 -0.88 8.32
N SER A 420 -1.47 -0.77 7.05
CA SER A 420 -1.10 0.34 6.17
C SER A 420 -2.35 1.17 5.86
N VAL A 421 -2.30 2.47 6.13
CA VAL A 421 -3.40 3.39 5.86
C VAL A 421 -3.02 4.29 4.70
N SER A 422 -3.84 4.28 3.65
CA SER A 422 -3.74 5.21 2.53
C SER A 422 -4.74 6.35 2.75
N ASN A 423 -4.24 7.59 2.83
CA ASN A 423 -5.12 8.75 2.94
C ASN A 423 -5.81 9.05 1.61
N VAL A 424 -7.13 9.12 1.62
CA VAL A 424 -7.96 9.45 0.44
C VAL A 424 -8.75 10.71 0.72
N GLY A 425 -8.15 11.85 0.38
CA GLY A 425 -8.80 13.17 0.48
C GLY A 425 -8.95 13.72 1.91
N GLY A 426 -8.36 13.10 2.93
CA GLY A 426 -8.31 13.67 4.27
C GLY A 426 -7.26 14.77 4.37
N LEU A 427 -7.60 15.85 5.07
CA LEU A 427 -6.74 17.03 5.24
C LEU A 427 -6.10 17.12 6.64
N GLY A 428 -6.28 16.07 7.45
CA GLY A 428 -5.88 16.10 8.85
C GLY A 428 -6.88 16.83 9.73
N ALA A 429 -6.99 16.42 10.99
CA ALA A 429 -7.70 17.17 12.04
C ALA A 429 -7.40 16.56 13.41
N LEU A 430 -7.74 17.29 14.47
CA LEU A 430 -7.62 16.80 15.83
C LEU A 430 -8.74 15.80 16.17
N THR A 431 -8.37 14.56 16.52
CA THR A 431 -9.33 13.60 17.10
C THR A 431 -9.54 13.91 18.58
N GLN A 432 -10.79 13.91 19.03
CA GLN A 432 -11.15 14.34 20.39
C GLN A 432 -11.83 13.24 21.21
N GLN A 433 -12.21 12.14 20.57
CA GLN A 433 -12.94 11.02 21.18
C GLN A 433 -12.23 9.68 20.90
N ASN A 434 -12.92 8.78 20.20
CA ASN A 434 -12.38 7.45 19.91
C ASN A 434 -11.30 7.47 18.81
N GLY A 435 -11.37 8.43 17.91
CA GLY A 435 -10.56 8.45 16.70
C GLY A 435 -11.21 7.70 15.53
N ILE A 436 -10.48 7.56 14.42
CA ILE A 436 -10.93 6.90 13.20
C ILE A 436 -10.84 5.38 13.39
N GLN A 437 -11.96 4.69 13.31
CA GLN A 437 -12.03 3.26 13.54
C GLN A 437 -11.53 2.46 12.34
N LEU A 438 -10.44 1.69 12.51
CA LEU A 438 -9.85 0.82 11.49
C LEU A 438 -10.20 -0.65 11.68
N VAL A 439 -10.29 -1.10 12.94
CA VAL A 439 -10.70 -2.46 13.28
C VAL A 439 -11.85 -2.40 14.28
N GLN A 440 -12.94 -3.06 13.95
CA GLN A 440 -14.12 -3.09 14.78
C GLN A 440 -14.30 -4.46 15.43
N ALA A 441 -14.26 -4.52 16.73
CA ALA A 441 -14.69 -5.68 17.52
C ALA A 441 -16.16 -5.51 17.86
N GLN A 442 -17.00 -6.47 17.45
CA GLN A 442 -18.43 -6.47 17.67
C GLN A 442 -18.88 -7.65 18.56
N GLY A 443 -20.02 -7.49 19.22
CA GLY A 443 -20.58 -8.53 20.09
C GLY A 443 -19.66 -8.85 21.26
N THR A 444 -19.26 -10.09 21.39
CA THR A 444 -18.34 -10.59 22.43
C THR A 444 -16.88 -10.63 22.01
N ALA A 445 -16.52 -9.99 20.88
CA ALA A 445 -15.17 -10.04 20.35
C ALA A 445 -14.15 -9.39 21.30
N VAL A 446 -13.01 -10.07 21.52
CA VAL A 446 -11.92 -9.63 22.40
C VAL A 446 -10.63 -9.53 21.63
N SER A 447 -9.93 -8.40 21.78
CA SER A 447 -8.67 -8.14 21.11
C SER A 447 -7.48 -8.15 22.08
N ASN A 448 -6.37 -8.78 21.67
CA ASN A 448 -5.09 -8.64 22.34
C ASN A 448 -4.47 -7.26 22.05
N ASN A 449 -3.62 -6.76 22.96
CA ASN A 449 -2.96 -5.46 22.83
C ASN A 449 -1.89 -5.42 21.73
N THR A 450 -1.48 -6.57 21.21
CA THR A 450 -0.45 -6.71 20.16
C THR A 450 -1.01 -7.15 18.81
N ALA A 451 -2.35 -7.27 18.70
CA ALA A 451 -2.97 -7.82 17.49
C ALA A 451 -2.71 -6.98 16.24
N PHE A 452 -2.48 -5.67 16.40
CA PHE A 452 -2.23 -4.76 15.29
C PHE A 452 -1.13 -3.73 15.62
N ALA A 453 -0.40 -3.31 14.58
CA ALA A 453 0.54 -2.20 14.62
C ALA A 453 0.49 -1.44 13.27
N LEU A 454 0.85 -0.18 13.25
CA LEU A 454 1.04 0.55 11.99
C LEU A 454 2.33 0.10 11.31
N LYS A 455 2.27 -0.18 10.02
CA LYS A 455 3.44 -0.50 9.20
C LYS A 455 4.30 0.75 8.94
N THR A 456 3.66 1.88 8.70
CA THR A 456 4.29 3.17 8.44
C THR A 456 3.60 4.25 9.27
N PRO A 457 4.32 5.30 9.69
CA PRO A 457 3.70 6.48 10.29
C PRO A 457 2.63 7.07 9.38
N VAL A 458 1.55 7.58 9.96
CA VAL A 458 0.49 8.31 9.26
C VAL A 458 0.53 9.75 9.71
N SER A 459 0.85 10.65 8.78
CA SER A 459 0.94 12.09 9.03
C SER A 459 0.14 12.82 7.96
N VAL A 460 -0.80 13.68 8.38
CA VAL A 460 -1.67 14.45 7.50
C VAL A 460 -1.94 15.81 8.14
N GLY A 461 -1.93 16.89 7.34
CA GLY A 461 -2.08 18.24 7.85
C GLY A 461 -1.00 18.58 8.89
N ALA A 462 -1.41 19.13 10.00
CA ALA A 462 -0.53 19.44 11.12
C ALA A 462 -0.24 18.26 12.06
N PHE A 463 -0.82 17.06 11.84
CA PHE A 463 -0.86 16.01 12.84
C PHE A 463 -0.14 14.71 12.44
N ASP A 464 0.43 14.05 13.46
CA ASP A 464 0.82 12.65 13.45
C ASP A 464 -0.30 11.80 14.04
N TYR A 465 -0.69 10.73 13.32
CA TYR A 465 -1.69 9.78 13.81
C TYR A 465 -1.02 8.53 14.36
N ARG A 466 -1.54 8.05 15.48
CA ARG A 466 -1.10 6.80 16.14
C ARG A 466 -2.25 5.83 16.26
N LEU A 467 -1.95 4.55 16.22
CA LEU A 467 -2.95 3.49 16.40
C LEU A 467 -3.12 3.18 17.90
N PHE A 468 -4.35 3.11 18.35
CA PHE A 468 -4.72 2.78 19.73
C PHE A 468 -5.70 1.62 19.76
N LYS A 469 -5.48 0.69 20.69
CA LYS A 469 -6.50 -0.26 21.11
C LYS A 469 -7.40 0.41 22.16
N GLY A 470 -8.68 0.28 21.95
CA GLY A 470 -9.72 0.83 22.82
C GLY A 470 -10.07 2.28 22.50
N GLY A 471 -11.34 2.58 22.62
CA GLY A 471 -11.89 3.92 22.59
C GLY A 471 -12.13 4.45 24.01
N ILE A 472 -12.71 5.65 24.09
CA ILE A 472 -13.13 6.26 25.38
C ILE A 472 -14.62 6.11 25.63
N THR A 473 -15.37 5.49 24.72
CA THR A 473 -16.80 5.19 24.89
C THR A 473 -17.02 3.73 25.28
N PRO A 474 -18.02 3.41 26.12
CA PRO A 474 -18.34 2.04 26.47
C PRO A 474 -18.58 1.15 25.25
N GLY A 475 -18.02 -0.07 25.28
CA GLY A 475 -18.14 -1.05 24.18
C GLY A 475 -17.08 -0.88 23.07
N SER A 476 -16.18 0.09 23.20
CA SER A 476 -15.11 0.34 22.23
C SER A 476 -13.75 -0.25 22.63
N GLU A 477 -13.65 -0.94 23.75
CA GLU A 477 -12.41 -1.36 24.43
C GLU A 477 -11.56 -2.34 23.60
N ASN A 478 -12.20 -3.11 22.73
CA ASN A 478 -11.55 -4.13 21.91
C ASN A 478 -11.35 -3.71 20.44
N SER A 479 -11.85 -2.54 20.06
CA SER A 479 -11.67 -1.98 18.72
C SER A 479 -10.37 -1.18 18.60
N TRP A 480 -9.94 -0.89 17.38
CA TRP A 480 -8.69 -0.18 17.10
C TRP A 480 -8.95 1.09 16.32
N TYR A 481 -8.31 2.17 16.75
CA TYR A 481 -8.56 3.52 16.28
C TYR A 481 -7.26 4.24 15.93
N LEU A 482 -7.30 5.01 14.86
CA LEU A 482 -6.25 5.94 14.48
C LEU A 482 -6.54 7.31 15.12
N ARG A 483 -5.58 7.89 15.86
CA ARG A 483 -5.76 9.16 16.59
C ARG A 483 -4.62 10.13 16.35
N SER A 484 -4.99 11.41 16.28
CA SER A 484 -4.07 12.56 16.25
C SER A 484 -3.91 13.22 17.64
N SER A 485 -4.43 12.57 18.69
CA SER A 485 -4.34 13.06 20.06
C SER A 485 -4.26 11.94 21.09
N VAL A 486 -3.81 12.27 22.29
CA VAL A 486 -3.93 11.40 23.47
C VAL A 486 -5.10 11.90 24.31
N VAL A 487 -6.11 11.02 24.46
CA VAL A 487 -7.38 11.34 25.13
C VAL A 487 -7.53 10.47 26.37
N ALA A 488 -7.88 11.05 27.50
CA ALA A 488 -8.22 10.30 28.70
C ALA A 488 -9.69 9.82 28.64
N PRO A 489 -10.01 8.62 29.14
CA PRO A 489 -11.39 8.19 29.26
C PRO A 489 -12.17 9.07 30.24
N PRO A 490 -13.48 9.24 30.04
CA PRO A 490 -14.32 9.95 30.98
C PRO A 490 -14.35 9.23 32.34
N VAL A 491 -14.50 10.01 33.43
CA VAL A 491 -14.50 9.51 34.80
C VAL A 491 -15.82 9.77 35.49
N VAL A 492 -16.16 8.92 36.45
CA VAL A 492 -17.27 9.13 37.41
C VAL A 492 -16.70 9.32 38.79
N ALA A 493 -17.30 10.22 39.54
CA ALA A 493 -17.02 10.40 40.96
C ALA A 493 -17.70 9.25 41.76
N VAL A 494 -16.89 8.39 42.35
CA VAL A 494 -17.36 7.32 43.25
C VAL A 494 -17.14 7.83 44.67
N ALA A 495 -18.17 7.75 45.50
CA ALA A 495 -18.08 8.17 46.89
C ALA A 495 -16.97 7.40 47.63
N ASN A 496 -16.11 8.13 48.34
CA ASN A 496 -15.08 7.53 49.16
C ASN A 496 -15.73 6.81 50.36
N PRO A 497 -15.30 5.59 50.71
CA PRO A 497 -15.78 4.93 51.93
C PRO A 497 -15.58 5.76 53.19
N ASP A 498 -14.55 6.61 53.25
CA ASP A 498 -14.36 7.61 54.27
C ASP A 498 -15.01 8.95 53.87
N PRO A 499 -16.11 9.38 54.54
CA PRO A 499 -16.82 10.60 54.17
C PRO A 499 -16.01 11.87 54.37
N ALA A 500 -14.86 11.82 55.03
CA ALA A 500 -13.94 12.95 55.20
C ALA A 500 -13.03 13.18 53.99
N LEU A 501 -13.00 12.22 53.03
CA LEU A 501 -12.20 12.30 51.82
C LEU A 501 -13.06 12.66 50.62
N PRO A 502 -12.52 13.38 49.63
CA PRO A 502 -13.26 13.68 48.41
C PRO A 502 -13.54 12.39 47.60
N PRO A 503 -14.60 12.39 46.79
CA PRO A 503 -14.91 11.27 45.91
C PRO A 503 -13.73 10.88 45.03
N THR A 504 -13.51 9.59 44.81
CA THR A 504 -12.49 9.09 43.91
C THR A 504 -12.99 9.13 42.49
N LEU A 505 -12.22 9.67 41.55
CA LEU A 505 -12.52 9.66 40.15
C LEU A 505 -12.08 8.32 39.55
N VAL A 506 -13.03 7.55 39.01
CA VAL A 506 -12.79 6.24 38.40
C VAL A 506 -13.14 6.30 36.92
N PRO A 507 -12.26 5.85 36.01
CA PRO A 507 -12.54 5.80 34.57
C PRO A 507 -13.75 4.89 34.27
N ILE A 508 -14.66 5.34 33.42
CA ILE A 508 -15.85 4.56 32.99
C ILE A 508 -15.45 3.39 32.08
N VAL A 509 -14.39 3.56 31.30
CA VAL A 509 -13.80 2.54 30.41
C VAL A 509 -12.31 2.43 30.68
N ALA A 510 -11.68 1.33 30.26
CA ALA A 510 -10.24 1.16 30.36
C ALA A 510 -9.50 2.26 29.57
N VAL A 511 -8.34 2.68 30.06
CA VAL A 511 -7.48 3.63 29.35
C VAL A 511 -7.06 3.02 28.01
N PRO A 512 -7.25 3.73 26.88
CA PRO A 512 -6.80 3.27 25.57
C PRO A 512 -5.28 3.02 25.55
N VAL A 513 -4.88 1.90 24.95
CA VAL A 513 -3.47 1.48 24.88
C VAL A 513 -2.93 1.76 23.49
N ALA A 514 -1.83 2.53 23.40
CA ALA A 514 -1.17 2.75 22.12
C ALA A 514 -0.58 1.44 21.58
N ALA A 515 -0.78 1.19 20.30
CA ALA A 515 -0.20 0.05 19.61
C ALA A 515 1.34 0.15 19.59
N PRO A 516 2.05 -0.98 19.60
CA PRO A 516 3.48 -1.00 19.33
C PRO A 516 3.82 -0.38 17.97
N VAL A 517 4.95 0.32 17.90
CA VAL A 517 5.48 0.87 16.64
C VAL A 517 6.52 -0.09 16.08
N VAL A 518 6.50 -0.28 14.76
CA VAL A 518 7.54 -1.04 14.07
C VAL A 518 8.81 -0.20 14.03
N VAL A 519 9.89 -0.73 14.59
CA VAL A 519 11.23 -0.12 14.53
C VAL A 519 12.11 -1.05 13.72
N THR A 520 12.53 -0.58 12.54
CA THR A 520 13.53 -1.28 11.73
C THR A 520 14.92 -0.76 12.11
N SER A 521 15.76 -1.62 12.64
CA SER A 521 17.18 -1.31 12.88
C SER A 521 18.05 -2.19 12.00
N THR A 522 18.96 -1.58 11.25
CA THR A 522 20.05 -2.28 10.57
C THR A 522 21.15 -2.52 11.59
N VAL A 523 21.36 -3.77 11.96
CA VAL A 523 22.51 -4.13 12.79
C VAL A 523 23.70 -4.39 11.87
N ASN A 524 24.65 -3.47 11.87
CA ASN A 524 25.97 -3.75 11.29
C ASN A 524 26.67 -4.77 12.17
N GLY A 525 26.73 -6.01 11.73
CA GLY A 525 27.47 -7.06 12.43
C GLY A 525 28.95 -6.74 12.45
N THR A 526 29.51 -6.49 13.62
CA THR A 526 30.96 -6.41 13.86
C THR A 526 31.51 -7.82 13.97
N GLY A 527 31.71 -8.51 12.85
CA GLY A 527 32.37 -9.80 12.75
C GLY A 527 32.84 -10.05 11.31
N PRO A 528 33.92 -10.80 11.10
CA PRO A 528 34.51 -10.97 9.78
C PRO A 528 33.78 -12.05 8.97
N VAL A 529 32.53 -11.75 8.55
CA VAL A 529 31.82 -12.50 7.49
C VAL A 529 30.99 -11.52 6.72
N VAL A 530 31.22 -11.47 5.43
CA VAL A 530 30.46 -10.67 4.46
C VAL A 530 29.04 -11.26 4.38
N GLY A 531 28.13 -10.73 5.21
CA GLY A 531 26.69 -11.00 5.17
C GLY A 531 25.97 -9.68 4.94
N SER A 532 24.92 -9.70 4.13
CA SER A 532 24.00 -8.55 4.00
C SER A 532 23.49 -8.17 5.40
N PRO A 533 23.29 -6.86 5.69
CA PRO A 533 22.76 -6.43 6.99
C PRO A 533 21.38 -7.04 7.22
N GLU A 534 21.23 -7.78 8.30
CA GLU A 534 19.91 -8.29 8.70
C GLU A 534 19.06 -7.14 9.23
N THR A 535 17.90 -6.98 8.68
CA THR A 535 16.90 -6.02 9.16
C THR A 535 16.11 -6.66 10.29
N VAL A 536 16.39 -6.22 11.52
CA VAL A 536 15.62 -6.67 12.69
C VAL A 536 14.37 -5.79 12.82
N VAL A 537 13.20 -6.40 12.73
CA VAL A 537 11.92 -5.74 13.00
C VAL A 537 11.58 -5.94 14.49
N ALA A 538 11.60 -4.86 15.24
CA ALA A 538 11.23 -4.87 16.66
C ALA A 538 9.95 -4.04 16.87
N PHE A 539 9.10 -4.50 17.78
CA PHE A 539 7.91 -3.77 18.20
C PHE A 539 8.22 -3.03 19.51
N LYS A 540 8.10 -1.70 19.48
CA LYS A 540 8.34 -0.85 20.65
C LYS A 540 7.08 -0.06 21.00
N ALA A 541 6.76 -0.01 22.29
CA ALA A 541 5.70 0.88 22.75
C ALA A 541 6.08 2.35 22.46
N PRO A 542 5.18 3.15 21.88
CA PRO A 542 5.45 4.56 21.63
C PRO A 542 5.53 5.31 22.96
N VAL A 543 6.45 6.27 23.03
CA VAL A 543 6.47 7.21 24.16
C VAL A 543 5.40 8.26 23.87
N LEU A 544 4.38 8.32 24.72
CA LEU A 544 3.28 9.29 24.64
C LEU A 544 3.06 9.96 26.00
N PRO A 545 2.55 11.18 26.03
CA PRO A 545 2.17 11.85 27.27
C PRO A 545 0.99 11.13 27.93
N VAL A 546 0.83 11.32 29.21
CA VAL A 546 -0.30 10.78 29.98
C VAL A 546 -1.43 11.81 29.97
N ALA A 547 -2.56 11.42 29.37
CA ALA A 547 -3.74 12.28 29.40
C ALA A 547 -4.38 12.30 30.80
N VAL A 548 -4.76 13.47 31.23
CA VAL A 548 -5.41 13.69 32.55
C VAL A 548 -6.92 13.68 32.36
N PRO A 549 -7.68 12.89 33.13
CA PRO A 549 -9.12 12.89 33.07
C PRO A 549 -9.74 14.29 33.26
N GLY A 550 -10.63 14.67 32.34
CA GLY A 550 -11.28 15.99 32.35
C GLY A 550 -10.46 17.12 31.73
N ALA A 551 -9.20 16.88 31.35
CA ALA A 551 -8.42 17.81 30.57
C ALA A 551 -8.71 17.68 29.05
N ALA A 552 -8.37 18.73 28.31
CA ALA A 552 -8.45 18.68 26.85
C ALA A 552 -7.53 17.59 26.27
N PRO A 553 -7.88 17.00 25.12
CA PRO A 553 -6.98 16.08 24.39
C PRO A 553 -5.62 16.71 24.13
N ILE A 554 -4.55 15.93 24.29
CA ILE A 554 -3.18 16.38 24.02
C ILE A 554 -2.91 16.15 22.53
N PRO A 555 -2.75 17.20 21.71
CA PRO A 555 -2.51 17.05 20.26
C PRO A 555 -1.17 16.39 19.97
N LEU A 556 -1.14 15.55 18.94
CA LEU A 556 0.08 14.97 18.40
C LEU A 556 0.51 15.73 17.14
N TYR A 557 0.88 17.01 17.30
CA TYR A 557 1.41 17.79 16.18
C TYR A 557 2.65 17.11 15.61
N ARG A 558 2.79 17.14 14.27
CA ARG A 558 4.00 16.70 13.59
C ARG A 558 5.22 17.43 14.14
N GLU A 559 6.35 16.75 14.15
CA GLU A 559 7.63 17.28 14.60
C GLU A 559 8.00 18.61 13.90
N ALA A 560 7.68 18.73 12.60
CA ALA A 560 8.01 19.90 11.79
C ALA A 560 7.20 21.17 12.12
N VAL A 561 6.02 21.02 12.74
CA VAL A 561 5.06 22.14 12.94
C VAL A 561 5.65 23.33 13.67
N PRO A 562 6.38 23.20 14.82
CA PRO A 562 7.02 24.36 15.45
C PRO A 562 8.06 25.04 14.55
N THR A 563 8.78 24.29 13.72
CA THR A 563 9.77 24.86 12.77
C THR A 563 9.09 25.72 11.72
N TRP A 564 7.92 25.30 11.23
CA TRP A 564 7.18 26.10 10.25
C TRP A 564 6.48 27.30 10.90
N SER A 565 5.97 27.17 12.12
CA SER A 565 5.29 28.25 12.83
C SER A 565 6.20 29.40 13.25
N VAL A 566 7.52 29.17 13.41
CA VAL A 566 8.48 30.19 13.81
C VAL A 566 8.96 31.06 12.65
N LEU A 567 8.67 30.72 11.40
CA LEU A 567 9.24 31.39 10.22
C LEU A 567 8.82 32.86 10.11
N LEU A 568 7.55 33.15 10.36
CA LEU A 568 7.03 34.54 10.33
C LEU A 568 7.69 35.41 11.38
N PRO A 569 7.69 35.08 12.69
CA PRO A 569 8.34 35.88 13.70
C PRO A 569 9.88 35.92 13.52
N ALA A 570 10.52 34.88 13.01
CA ALA A 570 11.95 34.88 12.69
C ALA A 570 12.28 35.87 11.54
N ALA A 571 11.42 35.93 10.51
CA ALA A 571 11.56 36.91 9.43
C ALA A 571 11.39 38.36 9.92
N ALA A 572 10.44 38.62 10.84
CA ALA A 572 10.29 39.92 11.49
C ALA A 572 11.51 40.31 12.29
N GLN A 573 12.11 39.38 13.08
CA GLN A 573 13.34 39.61 13.83
C GLN A 573 14.55 39.89 12.94
N LEU A 574 14.66 39.19 11.80
CA LEU A 574 15.70 39.45 10.81
C LEU A 574 15.62 40.86 10.26
N SER A 575 14.42 41.30 9.86
CA SER A 575 14.18 42.63 9.33
C SER A 575 14.35 43.71 10.39
N LEU A 576 13.91 43.49 11.65
CA LEU A 576 14.07 44.40 12.76
C LEU A 576 15.56 44.64 13.08
N SER A 577 16.40 43.59 13.05
CA SER A 577 17.84 43.69 13.28
C SER A 577 18.54 44.45 12.16
N ALA A 578 18.08 44.28 10.91
CA ALA A 578 18.56 45.01 9.76
C ALA A 578 18.20 46.50 9.83
N LEU A 579 17.02 46.87 10.36
CA LEU A 579 16.62 48.27 10.52
C LEU A 579 17.57 49.01 11.44
N GLY A 580 17.78 48.52 12.67
CA GLY A 580 18.56 49.21 13.72
C GLY A 580 17.97 50.56 14.15
N THR A 581 18.69 51.27 15.01
CA THR A 581 18.41 52.67 15.38
C THR A 581 19.15 53.63 14.46
N PHE A 582 18.80 54.91 14.52
CA PHE A 582 19.52 55.97 13.82
C PHE A 582 21.06 55.92 14.09
N HIS A 583 21.42 55.82 15.37
CA HIS A 583 22.83 55.73 15.77
C HIS A 583 23.54 54.45 15.38
N ASP A 584 22.81 53.32 15.31
CA ASP A 584 23.38 52.07 14.84
C ASP A 584 23.76 52.12 13.33
N ARG A 585 23.08 53.01 12.57
CA ARG A 585 23.35 53.19 11.12
C ARG A 585 24.36 54.28 10.83
N GLN A 586 24.25 55.42 11.53
CA GLN A 586 24.96 56.63 11.13
C GLN A 586 26.01 57.13 12.16
N GLY A 587 26.06 56.52 13.34
CA GLY A 587 26.87 57.02 14.45
C GLY A 587 26.21 58.13 15.24
N ASP A 588 26.95 59.18 15.58
CA ASP A 588 26.39 60.33 16.34
C ASP A 588 26.04 61.52 15.43
N GLN A 589 24.86 62.10 15.63
CA GLN A 589 24.32 63.20 14.82
C GLN A 589 25.18 64.48 14.80
N ARG A 590 25.87 64.76 15.88
CA ARG A 590 26.78 65.91 15.97
C ARG A 590 27.94 65.81 14.99
N LEU A 591 28.31 64.63 14.54
CA LEU A 591 29.38 64.37 13.58
C LEU A 591 28.89 64.41 12.16
N LEU A 592 27.63 64.66 11.91
CA LEU A 592 26.96 64.71 10.61
C LEU A 592 26.85 66.18 10.16
N THR A 593 27.96 66.79 9.80
CA THR A 593 28.05 68.20 9.44
C THR A 593 28.13 68.48 7.94
N GLU A 594 28.31 67.42 7.13
CA GLU A 594 28.47 67.57 5.69
C GLU A 594 27.17 67.96 4.99
N THR A 595 27.24 68.80 4.00
CA THR A 595 26.12 69.21 3.11
C THR A 595 26.45 68.99 1.63
N GLY A 596 25.46 68.86 0.78
CA GLY A 596 25.62 68.66 -0.65
C GLY A 596 25.01 67.37 -1.17
N THR A 597 25.32 67.06 -2.40
CA THR A 597 24.89 65.79 -3.03
C THR A 597 25.97 64.74 -2.88
N LEU A 598 25.55 63.53 -2.51
CA LEU A 598 26.42 62.36 -2.25
C LEU A 598 27.54 62.71 -1.23
N SER A 599 27.20 63.44 -0.19
CA SER A 599 28.13 64.06 0.76
C SER A 599 28.82 63.10 1.70
N ALA A 600 28.23 61.89 1.90
CA ALA A 600 28.85 60.87 2.75
C ALA A 600 28.32 59.47 2.45
N GLY A 601 29.13 58.46 2.72
CA GLY A 601 28.77 57.06 2.71
C GLY A 601 29.02 56.43 4.07
N TRP A 602 28.27 55.40 4.39
CA TRP A 602 28.44 54.64 5.60
C TRP A 602 28.31 53.14 5.38
N GLY A 603 28.93 52.35 6.25
CA GLY A 603 28.79 50.91 6.26
C GLY A 603 28.81 50.35 7.66
N ARG A 604 28.06 49.30 7.92
CA ARG A 604 28.08 48.58 9.20
C ARG A 604 28.03 47.07 9.01
N VAL A 605 28.57 46.37 9.99
CA VAL A 605 28.38 44.96 10.22
C VAL A 605 27.74 44.78 11.58
N TYR A 606 26.83 43.82 11.70
CA TYR A 606 26.13 43.55 12.95
C TYR A 606 25.92 42.07 13.15
N GLY A 607 25.78 41.68 14.40
CA GLY A 607 25.47 40.31 14.79
C GLY A 607 24.62 40.27 16.03
N LYS A 608 23.75 39.29 16.10
CA LYS A 608 22.85 39.04 17.23
C LYS A 608 22.81 37.55 17.54
N ASN A 609 23.05 37.18 18.79
CA ASN A 609 22.63 35.87 19.28
C ASN A 609 21.25 36.05 19.92
N LEU A 610 20.35 35.14 19.67
CA LEU A 610 18.99 35.21 20.20
C LEU A 610 18.53 33.82 20.67
N ASP A 611 17.89 33.82 21.83
CA ASP A 611 17.14 32.68 22.37
C ASP A 611 15.75 33.22 22.72
N GLN A 612 14.76 32.86 21.89
CA GLN A 612 13.44 33.48 22.02
C GLN A 612 12.36 32.41 21.89
N THR A 613 11.40 32.44 22.81
CA THR A 613 10.17 31.63 22.79
C THR A 613 8.98 32.57 22.55
N TRP A 614 8.11 32.18 21.64
CA TRP A 614 6.84 32.86 21.38
C TRP A 614 5.68 32.04 21.95
N ALA A 615 4.73 32.72 22.56
CA ALA A 615 3.50 32.09 22.96
C ALA A 615 2.65 31.73 21.74
N GLY A 616 1.90 30.65 21.81
CA GLY A 616 1.05 30.19 20.69
C GLY A 616 0.65 28.74 20.82
N THR A 617 0.12 28.18 19.75
CA THR A 617 -0.40 26.82 19.71
C THR A 617 0.67 25.77 20.02
N VAL A 618 1.90 25.98 19.52
CA VAL A 618 3.02 25.02 19.66
C VAL A 618 4.23 25.64 20.36
N THR A 619 4.09 26.82 20.95
CA THR A 619 5.12 27.51 21.74
C THR A 619 6.53 27.41 21.14
N PRO A 620 6.73 27.89 19.90
CA PRO A 620 8.00 27.68 19.20
C PRO A 620 9.10 28.51 19.88
N ARG A 621 10.28 27.90 20.04
CA ARG A 621 11.51 28.53 20.54
C ARG A 621 12.59 28.47 19.47
N LEU A 622 13.26 29.59 19.23
CA LEU A 622 14.40 29.72 18.34
C LEU A 622 15.63 30.06 19.14
N ASP A 623 16.64 29.19 19.08
CA ASP A 623 17.98 29.42 19.63
C ASP A 623 18.96 29.52 18.46
N GLY A 624 19.47 30.74 18.20
CA GLY A 624 20.22 30.94 16.97
C GLY A 624 21.07 32.21 16.95
N SER A 625 21.59 32.48 15.77
CA SER A 625 22.38 33.66 15.47
C SER A 625 21.92 34.35 14.19
N LEU A 626 22.01 35.67 14.22
CA LEU A 626 21.77 36.53 13.10
C LEU A 626 23.02 37.35 12.84
N ASN A 627 23.43 37.50 11.61
CA ASN A 627 24.53 38.39 11.19
C ASN A 627 24.15 39.09 9.89
N GLY A 628 24.76 40.26 9.67
CA GLY A 628 24.51 41.03 8.48
C GLY A 628 25.45 42.19 8.29
N PHE A 629 25.33 42.77 7.11
CA PHE A 629 26.04 44.02 6.78
C PHE A 629 25.10 44.94 6.01
N GLN A 630 25.40 46.23 6.08
CA GLN A 630 24.72 47.27 5.31
C GLN A 630 25.73 48.30 4.79
N VAL A 631 25.40 48.85 3.64
CA VAL A 631 26.13 49.98 3.05
C VAL A 631 25.11 51.01 2.58
N GLY A 632 25.30 52.24 2.92
CA GLY A 632 24.41 53.34 2.53
C GLY A 632 25.16 54.58 2.11
N ASN A 633 24.42 55.48 1.46
CA ASN A 633 24.93 56.75 1.00
C ASN A 633 23.89 57.85 1.18
N ASP A 634 24.31 59.03 1.63
CA ASP A 634 23.49 60.23 1.63
C ASP A 634 23.37 60.75 0.18
N LEU A 635 22.16 60.75 -0.35
CA LEU A 635 21.85 61.28 -1.69
C LEU A 635 21.87 62.81 -1.68
N PHE A 636 21.35 63.39 -0.61
CA PHE A 636 21.18 64.82 -0.47
C PHE A 636 21.26 65.20 0.99
N SER A 637 22.06 66.27 1.30
CA SER A 637 22.12 66.89 2.60
C SER A 637 22.14 68.42 2.43
N SER A 638 21.24 69.13 3.13
CA SER A 638 21.16 70.60 3.06
C SER A 638 20.74 71.20 4.39
N GLU A 639 21.25 72.34 4.69
CA GLU A 639 20.77 73.16 5.79
C GLU A 639 19.56 74.00 5.33
N LEU A 640 18.55 74.03 6.09
CA LEU A 640 17.31 74.80 5.88
C LEU A 640 17.52 76.21 6.40
N THR A 641 16.71 77.18 6.00
CA THR A 641 16.75 78.57 6.46
C THR A 641 16.48 78.75 7.98
N SER A 642 15.90 77.68 8.57
CA SER A 642 15.72 77.56 10.02
C SER A 642 16.94 77.12 10.80
N GLY A 643 18.04 76.79 10.12
CA GLY A 643 19.27 76.24 10.69
C GLY A 643 19.25 74.72 10.89
N GLN A 644 18.15 74.03 10.54
CA GLN A 644 18.02 72.61 10.61
C GLN A 644 18.72 71.96 9.42
N THR A 645 19.35 70.82 9.60
CA THR A 645 19.97 70.04 8.55
C THR A 645 19.04 68.83 8.18
N GLN A 646 18.64 68.71 6.94
CA GLN A 646 17.95 67.57 6.43
C GLN A 646 18.90 66.70 5.60
N ARG A 647 18.70 65.35 5.75
CA ARG A 647 19.45 64.32 5.00
C ARG A 647 18.47 63.31 4.41
N SER A 648 18.71 62.94 3.18
CA SER A 648 18.02 61.79 2.59
C SER A 648 19.01 60.87 1.91
N GLY A 649 18.79 59.60 1.98
CA GLY A 649 19.70 58.64 1.43
C GLY A 649 19.05 57.26 1.27
N PHE A 650 19.85 56.32 0.84
CA PHE A 650 19.46 54.93 0.67
C PHE A 650 20.53 54.01 1.24
N PHE A 651 20.15 52.76 1.48
CA PHE A 651 21.05 51.68 1.86
C PHE A 651 20.63 50.36 1.26
N ILE A 652 21.57 49.47 1.11
CA ILE A 652 21.37 48.06 0.79
C ILE A 652 22.07 47.23 1.86
N GLY A 653 21.57 46.02 2.09
CA GLY A 653 22.16 45.12 3.06
C GLY A 653 21.80 43.67 2.84
N HIS A 654 22.57 42.84 3.47
CA HIS A 654 22.32 41.38 3.51
C HIS A 654 22.36 40.93 4.96
N SER A 655 21.42 40.05 5.30
CA SER A 655 21.31 39.44 6.61
C SER A 655 21.09 37.96 6.49
N ARG A 656 21.58 37.19 7.47
CA ARG A 656 21.34 35.75 7.60
C ARG A 656 21.01 35.45 9.05
N LEU A 657 19.90 34.75 9.25
CA LEU A 657 19.48 34.17 10.50
C LEU A 657 19.53 32.67 10.37
N GLN A 658 20.10 31.99 11.35
CA GLN A 658 20.11 30.54 11.45
C GLN A 658 19.96 30.13 12.90
N GLY A 659 19.22 29.06 13.15
CA GLY A 659 19.03 28.57 14.52
C GLY A 659 18.28 27.28 14.58
N ASP A 660 18.31 26.70 15.76
CA ASP A 660 17.63 25.49 16.12
C ASP A 660 16.24 25.81 16.68
N VAL A 661 15.25 24.98 16.36
CA VAL A 661 13.88 25.18 16.77
C VAL A 661 13.42 24.03 17.65
N ASP A 662 12.91 24.39 18.81
CA ASP A 662 12.18 23.52 19.72
C ASP A 662 10.72 23.99 19.81
N GLY A 663 9.81 23.13 20.28
CA GLY A 663 8.43 23.51 20.53
C GLY A 663 7.56 22.36 21.00
N PHE A 664 6.25 22.59 21.08
CA PHE A 664 5.30 21.54 21.39
C PHE A 664 5.05 20.68 20.17
N ASN A 665 5.53 19.46 20.18
CA ASN A 665 5.28 18.48 19.13
C ASN A 665 5.19 17.05 19.68
N GLN A 666 4.45 16.18 18.99
CA GLN A 666 4.22 14.79 19.39
C GLN A 666 3.74 14.65 20.86
N GLY A 667 3.04 15.67 21.36
CA GLY A 667 2.48 15.71 22.70
C GLY A 667 3.42 16.17 23.80
N PHE A 668 4.63 16.65 23.52
CA PHE A 668 5.63 17.07 24.48
C PHE A 668 6.07 18.51 24.24
N GLU A 669 6.19 19.28 25.32
CA GLU A 669 6.74 20.63 25.31
C GLU A 669 8.26 20.64 25.12
N GLY A 670 8.76 21.70 24.46
CA GLY A 670 10.20 21.95 24.31
C GLY A 670 10.97 20.85 23.59
N LYS A 671 10.29 20.07 22.78
CA LYS A 671 10.90 19.00 22.01
C LYS A 671 11.51 19.56 20.72
N ARG A 672 12.71 19.06 20.37
CA ARG A 672 13.39 19.39 19.11
C ARG A 672 12.45 19.22 17.92
N SER A 673 12.41 20.26 17.06
CA SER A 673 11.55 20.33 15.87
C SER A 673 12.37 20.38 14.57
N GLY A 674 13.46 21.13 14.55
CA GLY A 674 14.30 21.28 13.38
C GLY A 674 15.22 22.48 13.43
N ASN A 675 15.56 23.01 12.28
CA ASN A 675 16.37 24.21 12.13
C ASN A 675 15.83 25.13 11.04
N VAL A 676 16.09 26.42 11.23
CA VAL A 676 15.70 27.50 10.32
C VAL A 676 16.95 28.20 9.78
N GLU A 677 16.98 28.46 8.50
CA GLU A 677 17.92 29.36 7.84
C GLU A 677 17.14 30.34 6.97
N LEU A 678 17.17 31.63 7.33
CA LEU A 678 16.58 32.71 6.56
C LEU A 678 17.66 33.69 6.11
N LYS A 679 17.63 34.11 4.86
CA LYS A 679 18.46 35.17 4.28
C LYS A 679 17.58 36.33 3.88
N GLY A 680 18.02 37.54 4.09
CA GLY A 680 17.30 38.74 3.72
C GLY A 680 18.19 39.75 3.00
N ASP A 681 17.78 40.12 1.78
CA ASP A 681 18.38 41.22 1.03
C ASP A 681 17.52 42.46 1.21
N SER A 682 18.06 43.49 1.88
CA SER A 682 17.34 44.70 2.26
C SER A 682 17.72 45.85 1.36
N PHE A 683 16.71 46.60 0.94
CA PHE A 683 16.83 47.91 0.34
C PHE A 683 16.02 48.90 1.19
N GLY A 684 16.66 49.99 1.65
CA GLY A 684 16.00 51.03 2.45
C GLY A 684 16.28 52.42 1.99
N ALA A 685 15.36 53.30 2.22
CA ALA A 685 15.48 54.75 2.07
C ALA A 685 15.25 55.43 3.42
N TYR A 686 15.97 56.47 3.69
CA TYR A 686 15.80 57.24 4.91
C TYR A 686 15.73 58.72 4.64
N TRP A 687 15.07 59.45 5.56
CA TRP A 687 15.07 60.87 5.68
C TRP A 687 15.23 61.24 7.15
N THR A 688 16.26 62.09 7.42
CA THR A 688 16.60 62.54 8.78
C THR A 688 16.56 64.05 8.81
N LEU A 689 15.92 64.64 9.81
CA LEU A 689 15.93 66.07 10.12
C LEU A 689 16.68 66.25 11.45
N ILE A 690 17.72 67.10 11.48
CA ILE A 690 18.52 67.39 12.69
C ILE A 690 18.43 68.86 12.97
N ASP A 691 18.03 69.21 14.18
CA ASP A 691 17.94 70.59 14.67
C ASP A 691 19.32 71.14 15.15
N PRO A 692 19.56 72.42 15.16
CA PRO A 692 20.76 73.00 15.72
C PRO A 692 21.09 72.63 17.18
N ALA A 693 20.13 72.19 17.95
CA ALA A 693 20.25 71.67 19.30
C ALA A 693 20.62 70.19 19.36
N ASP A 694 20.88 69.51 18.20
CA ASP A 694 21.17 68.08 18.01
C ASP A 694 19.95 67.17 18.24
N ASP A 695 18.70 67.66 18.39
CA ASP A 695 17.51 66.81 18.33
C ASP A 695 17.22 66.38 16.89
N TYR A 696 16.64 65.17 16.76
CA TYR A 696 16.44 64.58 15.44
C TYR A 696 15.12 63.85 15.31
N LEU A 697 14.67 63.83 14.05
CA LEU A 697 13.62 62.92 13.56
C LEU A 697 14.21 62.10 12.39
N ASP A 698 14.17 60.77 12.53
CA ASP A 698 14.64 59.85 11.48
C ASP A 698 13.50 58.96 11.02
N ILE A 699 13.25 58.95 9.70
CA ILE A 699 12.20 58.14 9.06
C ILE A 699 12.86 57.20 8.10
N VAL A 700 12.51 55.91 8.20
CA VAL A 700 13.05 54.84 7.34
C VAL A 700 11.93 54.02 6.74
N ALA A 701 12.03 53.78 5.44
CA ALA A 701 11.27 52.76 4.74
C ALA A 701 12.20 51.70 4.20
N MET A 702 11.95 50.43 4.53
CA MET A 702 12.81 49.31 4.13
C MET A 702 11.95 48.16 3.60
N TYR A 703 12.43 47.58 2.51
CA TYR A 703 11.92 46.34 1.91
C TYR A 703 13.01 45.27 2.02
N THR A 704 12.69 44.11 2.58
CA THR A 704 13.60 42.98 2.71
C THR A 704 13.04 41.82 1.95
N ARG A 705 13.74 41.37 0.90
CA ARG A 705 13.42 40.11 0.22
C ARG A 705 14.01 38.97 1.02
N LEU A 706 13.20 37.94 1.24
CA LEU A 706 13.56 36.76 2.02
C LEU A 706 13.77 35.54 1.10
N ASN A 707 14.71 34.69 1.53
CA ASN A 707 14.89 33.34 1.01
C ASN A 707 15.19 32.42 2.19
N GLY A 708 14.42 31.30 2.32
CA GLY A 708 14.55 30.36 3.43
C GLY A 708 14.92 28.98 2.97
N ASN A 709 15.72 28.29 3.77
CA ASN A 709 16.01 26.85 3.64
C ASN A 709 15.87 26.22 5.02
N ASN A 710 14.68 25.69 5.27
CA ASN A 710 14.28 25.25 6.60
C ASN A 710 14.08 23.72 6.60
N ARG A 711 14.44 23.08 7.72
CA ARG A 711 14.37 21.61 7.80
C ARG A 711 13.85 21.18 9.16
N SER A 712 12.98 20.18 9.14
CA SER A 712 12.63 19.46 10.36
C SER A 712 13.73 18.47 10.76
N GLU A 713 13.68 17.98 11.99
CA GLU A 713 14.60 16.93 12.50
C GLU A 713 14.46 15.62 11.72
N SER A 714 13.24 15.27 11.26
CA SER A 714 12.97 14.12 10.39
C SER A 714 13.42 14.32 8.94
N GLY A 715 13.88 15.53 8.58
CA GLY A 715 14.43 15.85 7.26
C GLY A 715 13.43 16.40 6.25
N LEU A 716 12.21 16.70 6.65
CA LEU A 716 11.26 17.45 5.81
C LEU A 716 11.84 18.83 5.52
N LYS A 717 11.58 19.36 4.34
CA LYS A 717 12.09 20.65 3.90
C LYS A 717 10.95 21.59 3.59
N LEU A 718 11.19 22.88 3.89
CA LEU A 718 10.32 23.97 3.49
C LEU A 718 11.20 25.16 3.05
N ASP A 719 11.36 25.35 1.78
CA ASP A 719 12.13 26.44 1.20
C ASP A 719 11.15 27.56 0.84
N ASN A 720 11.14 28.64 1.63
CA ASN A 720 10.22 29.77 1.42
C ASN A 720 10.94 30.97 0.87
N ASP A 721 10.35 31.59 -0.15
CA ASP A 721 10.57 32.98 -0.50
C ASP A 721 9.55 33.88 0.19
N GLY A 722 9.84 35.18 0.19
CA GLY A 722 8.92 36.14 0.77
C GLY A 722 9.52 37.53 0.90
N HIS A 723 8.86 38.39 1.65
CA HIS A 723 9.35 39.71 1.91
C HIS A 723 8.84 40.30 3.24
N VAL A 724 9.57 41.27 3.77
CA VAL A 724 9.15 42.12 4.89
C VAL A 724 9.19 43.58 4.45
N THR A 725 8.07 44.26 4.66
CA THR A 725 8.01 45.71 4.56
C THR A 725 8.10 46.35 5.95
N THR A 726 9.06 47.24 6.14
CA THR A 726 9.32 47.91 7.44
C THR A 726 9.29 49.40 7.26
N LEU A 727 8.51 50.08 8.13
CA LEU A 727 8.51 51.53 8.26
C LEU A 727 8.90 51.89 9.70
N SER A 728 9.73 52.91 9.87
CA SER A 728 10.21 53.36 11.18
C SER A 728 10.20 54.87 11.27
N ALA A 729 9.83 55.40 12.43
CA ALA A 729 10.04 56.79 12.80
C ALA A 729 10.70 56.82 14.18
N GLU A 730 11.82 57.48 14.30
CA GLU A 730 12.61 57.62 15.51
C GLU A 730 12.85 59.10 15.83
N VAL A 731 12.77 59.46 17.10
CA VAL A 731 13.09 60.81 17.61
C VAL A 731 14.07 60.70 18.76
N GLY A 732 14.98 61.63 18.87
CA GLY A 732 15.87 61.79 19.99
C GLY A 732 16.05 63.26 20.35
N TYR A 733 16.19 63.54 21.67
CA TYR A 733 16.29 64.91 22.21
C TYR A 733 17.46 64.97 23.18
N PRO A 734 18.68 65.48 22.78
CA PRO A 734 19.83 65.51 23.64
C PRO A 734 19.69 66.63 24.68
N ILE A 735 19.87 66.32 25.95
CA ILE A 735 19.83 67.23 27.10
C ILE A 735 21.26 67.28 27.69
N ALA A 736 21.87 68.45 27.67
CA ALA A 736 23.16 68.63 28.26
C ALA A 736 23.10 68.54 29.80
N LEU A 737 24.02 67.77 30.38
CA LEU A 737 24.18 67.61 31.83
C LEU A 737 25.45 68.34 32.27
N ALA A 738 25.78 68.31 33.61
CA ALA A 738 27.00 68.87 34.14
C ALA A 738 28.24 68.16 33.51
N GLY A 739 29.26 68.96 33.17
CA GLY A 739 30.49 68.51 32.55
C GLY A 739 30.30 68.19 31.08
N ASN A 740 30.91 67.07 30.62
CA ASN A 740 30.92 66.61 29.20
C ASN A 740 29.83 65.57 28.90
N TRP A 741 28.83 65.45 29.74
CA TRP A 741 27.81 64.46 29.62
C TRP A 741 26.54 65.02 28.99
N VAL A 742 25.88 64.14 28.15
CA VAL A 742 24.57 64.42 27.53
C VAL A 742 23.74 63.21 27.70
N VAL A 743 22.49 63.39 28.19
CA VAL A 743 21.49 62.35 28.15
C VAL A 743 20.53 62.61 26.98
N GLU A 744 20.25 61.62 26.21
CA GLU A 744 19.42 61.71 25.03
C GLU A 744 18.26 60.69 25.15
N PRO A 745 17.08 61.09 25.65
CA PRO A 745 15.89 60.31 25.55
C PRO A 745 15.52 60.10 24.10
N GLN A 746 15.04 58.86 23.79
CA GLN A 746 14.73 58.39 22.45
C GLN A 746 13.40 57.66 22.45
N ALA A 747 12.66 57.79 21.34
CA ALA A 747 11.46 56.99 21.06
C ALA A 747 11.44 56.58 19.59
N GLN A 748 10.99 55.38 19.34
CA GLN A 748 10.88 54.83 17.99
C GLN A 748 9.59 54.04 17.84
N ALA A 749 8.90 54.22 16.72
CA ALA A 749 7.73 53.43 16.33
C ALA A 749 8.07 52.71 15.03
N ILE A 750 7.83 51.41 14.99
CA ILE A 750 8.17 50.54 13.86
C ILE A 750 6.91 49.78 13.45
N TYR A 751 6.62 49.82 12.17
CA TYR A 751 5.59 49.02 11.53
C TYR A 751 6.24 47.94 10.67
N GLN A 752 5.78 46.66 10.77
CA GLN A 752 6.26 45.57 9.97
C GLN A 752 5.10 44.76 9.41
N LYS A 753 5.20 44.33 8.15
CA LYS A 753 4.33 43.34 7.52
C LYS A 753 5.19 42.29 6.87
N VAL A 754 5.06 41.09 7.36
CA VAL A 754 5.73 39.88 6.80
C VAL A 754 4.79 39.21 5.81
N SER A 755 5.33 38.73 4.70
CA SER A 755 4.64 37.87 3.74
C SER A 755 5.60 36.75 3.31
N LEU A 756 5.19 35.52 3.51
CA LEU A 756 5.91 34.32 3.04
C LEU A 756 5.06 33.58 2.03
N ASP A 757 5.70 33.04 1.01
CA ASP A 757 5.04 32.24 -0.01
C ASP A 757 4.68 30.87 0.53
N SER A 758 3.54 30.33 0.09
CA SER A 758 3.12 28.98 0.46
C SER A 758 3.93 27.92 -0.27
N GLN A 759 4.18 26.77 0.38
CA GLN A 759 4.98 25.67 -0.14
C GLN A 759 4.47 24.33 0.39
N ASP A 760 4.78 23.25 -0.32
CA ASP A 760 4.55 21.88 0.16
C ASP A 760 5.77 21.37 0.94
N ASP A 761 5.51 20.81 2.12
CA ASP A 761 6.57 20.23 2.95
C ASP A 761 6.79 18.72 2.71
N GLY A 762 6.09 18.15 1.72
CA GLY A 762 6.09 16.73 1.38
C GLY A 762 5.00 15.90 2.08
N ILE A 763 4.26 16.51 3.02
CA ILE A 763 3.11 15.91 3.70
C ILE A 763 1.86 16.78 3.52
N SER A 764 2.01 18.11 3.63
CA SER A 764 0.93 19.08 3.56
C SER A 764 1.35 20.35 2.83
N HIS A 765 0.37 21.07 2.30
CA HIS A 765 0.54 22.42 1.80
C HIS A 765 0.58 23.39 2.98
N VAL A 766 1.68 24.12 3.16
CA VAL A 766 1.86 25.10 4.24
C VAL A 766 1.74 26.51 3.68
N SER A 767 0.79 27.26 4.15
CA SER A 767 0.62 28.68 3.84
C SER A 767 0.71 29.53 5.10
N PHE A 768 0.94 30.82 4.92
CA PHE A 768 1.26 31.74 6.00
C PHE A 768 0.35 32.96 5.95
N ASP A 769 -0.17 33.34 7.11
CA ASP A 769 -0.84 34.62 7.31
C ASP A 769 -0.22 35.33 8.51
N SER A 770 0.01 36.63 8.40
CA SER A 770 0.64 37.44 9.42
C SER A 770 -0.11 38.75 9.60
N ASP A 771 -0.43 39.09 10.84
CA ASP A 771 -0.90 40.45 11.17
C ASP A 771 0.21 41.47 10.98
N SER A 772 -0.15 42.71 10.75
CA SER A 772 0.81 43.80 10.77
C SER A 772 1.29 44.07 12.19
N ALA A 773 2.61 43.99 12.40
CA ALA A 773 3.20 44.21 13.72
C ALA A 773 3.56 45.68 13.94
N TRP A 774 3.21 46.20 15.10
CA TRP A 774 3.71 47.48 15.61
C TRP A 774 4.64 47.25 16.79
N THR A 775 5.88 47.79 16.70
CA THR A 775 6.87 47.74 17.79
C THR A 775 7.21 49.15 18.21
N GLY A 776 7.08 49.42 19.51
CA GLY A 776 7.53 50.66 20.14
C GLY A 776 8.83 50.44 20.88
N ARG A 777 9.73 51.41 20.79
CA ARG A 777 10.93 51.49 21.60
C ARG A 777 10.95 52.85 22.34
N VAL A 778 11.24 52.83 23.64
CA VAL A 778 11.54 54.01 24.45
C VAL A 778 12.86 53.74 25.16
N GLY A 779 13.76 54.69 25.13
CA GLY A 779 15.08 54.52 25.73
C GLY A 779 15.79 55.82 26.03
N ALA A 780 16.97 55.70 26.55
CA ALA A 780 17.88 56.83 26.79
C ALA A 780 19.32 56.41 26.52
N ARG A 781 20.08 57.33 25.94
CA ARG A 781 21.50 57.21 25.71
C ARG A 781 22.22 58.28 26.55
N LEU A 782 23.14 57.87 27.44
CA LEU A 782 24.02 58.71 28.19
C LEU A 782 25.39 58.73 27.52
N LYS A 783 25.77 59.80 26.86
CA LYS A 783 27.00 59.92 26.12
C LYS A 783 27.96 60.98 26.75
N GLY A 784 29.25 60.65 26.73
CA GLY A 784 30.30 61.60 27.11
C GLY A 784 30.88 62.27 25.86
N ARG A 785 31.18 63.57 25.98
CA ARG A 785 31.80 64.35 24.90
C ARG A 785 33.26 64.64 25.26
N TYR A 786 34.19 63.89 24.66
CA TYR A 786 35.63 64.05 24.93
C TYR A 786 36.39 64.29 23.62
N GLU A 787 37.65 64.74 23.77
CA GLU A 787 38.59 64.89 22.66
C GLU A 787 39.87 64.11 22.98
N VAL A 788 40.28 63.28 22.02
CA VAL A 788 41.52 62.51 22.08
C VAL A 788 42.40 62.85 20.84
N GLY A 789 43.52 63.51 21.10
CA GLY A 789 44.39 63.97 20.01
C GLY A 789 43.74 65.03 19.11
N GLY A 790 42.89 65.87 19.67
CA GLY A 790 42.11 66.88 18.95
C GLY A 790 40.95 66.33 18.09
N ARG A 791 40.49 65.14 18.39
CA ARG A 791 39.40 64.47 17.69
C ARG A 791 38.29 64.05 18.62
N PRO A 792 37.01 64.20 18.24
CA PRO A 792 35.87 63.79 19.07
C PRO A 792 35.89 62.28 19.38
N LEU A 793 35.68 61.95 20.67
CA LEU A 793 35.43 60.62 21.18
C LEU A 793 34.18 60.68 22.02
N GLU A 794 33.17 59.88 21.70
CA GLU A 794 31.89 59.83 22.39
C GLU A 794 31.57 58.43 22.91
N PRO A 795 32.08 58.05 24.10
CA PRO A 795 31.60 56.83 24.76
C PRO A 795 30.17 57.02 25.24
N TYR A 796 29.36 55.94 25.20
CA TYR A 796 28.00 55.99 25.65
C TYR A 796 27.55 54.72 26.38
N LEU A 797 26.52 54.90 27.24
CA LEU A 797 25.68 53.85 27.76
C LEU A 797 24.28 54.05 27.21
N ARG A 798 23.57 52.97 26.90
CA ARG A 798 22.17 53.03 26.48
C ARG A 798 21.31 52.04 27.23
N ALA A 799 20.04 52.38 27.44
CA ALA A 799 19.02 51.50 27.97
C ALA A 799 17.74 51.69 27.16
N ASN A 800 17.12 50.63 26.72
CA ASN A 800 15.86 50.65 25.98
C ASN A 800 14.87 49.66 26.53
N ILE A 801 13.60 49.98 26.35
CA ILE A 801 12.47 49.07 26.50
C ILE A 801 11.79 48.94 25.13
N TRP A 802 11.59 47.73 24.71
CA TRP A 802 10.91 47.38 23.48
C TRP A 802 9.58 46.73 23.82
N HIS A 803 8.55 47.03 23.04
CA HIS A 803 7.24 46.39 23.16
C HIS A 803 6.66 46.17 21.75
N THR A 804 6.46 44.92 21.37
CA THR A 804 5.65 44.58 20.20
C THR A 804 4.23 44.36 20.65
N PHE A 805 3.29 45.07 20.02
CA PHE A 805 1.88 45.05 20.37
C PHE A 805 1.23 43.73 19.87
N THR A 806 -0.05 43.59 20.12
CA THR A 806 -0.81 42.41 19.77
C THR A 806 -0.89 42.20 18.26
N GLY A 807 -0.66 40.99 17.81
CA GLY A 807 -0.83 40.47 16.46
C GLY A 807 -0.61 38.95 16.48
N THR A 808 -1.04 38.29 15.46
CA THR A 808 -0.92 36.82 15.30
C THR A 808 -0.25 36.51 13.98
N ASP A 809 0.69 35.60 14.03
CA ASP A 809 1.27 34.92 12.90
C ASP A 809 0.69 33.51 12.84
N THR A 810 0.15 33.09 11.71
CA THR A 810 -0.51 31.81 11.55
C THR A 810 0.15 31.00 10.45
N ALA A 811 0.61 29.79 10.77
CA ALA A 811 0.95 28.77 9.79
C ALA A 811 -0.28 27.88 9.56
N ILE A 812 -0.70 27.72 8.30
CA ILE A 812 -1.93 27.03 7.92
C ILE A 812 -1.55 25.79 7.11
N PHE A 813 -1.99 24.62 7.56
CA PHE A 813 -1.72 23.32 6.93
C PHE A 813 -2.96 22.83 6.17
N ASP A 814 -2.79 22.53 4.90
CA ASP A 814 -3.84 22.06 3.97
C ASP A 814 -5.13 22.90 3.98
N HIS A 815 -4.99 24.22 4.27
CA HIS A 815 -6.08 25.20 4.36
C HIS A 815 -7.08 24.95 5.52
N VAL A 816 -6.77 24.06 6.45
CA VAL A 816 -7.67 23.64 7.55
C VAL A 816 -7.06 23.90 8.92
N ASP A 817 -5.89 23.35 9.20
CA ASP A 817 -5.30 23.43 10.53
C ASP A 817 -4.50 24.71 10.67
N GLN A 818 -4.85 25.51 11.67
CA GLN A 818 -4.20 26.78 11.98
C GLN A 818 -3.34 26.65 13.22
N VAL A 819 -2.08 27.06 13.10
CA VAL A 819 -1.11 27.08 14.19
C VAL A 819 -0.67 28.51 14.42
N ASP A 820 -1.18 29.09 15.49
CA ASP A 820 -1.00 30.49 15.82
C ASP A 820 0.26 30.72 16.66
N THR A 821 0.96 31.80 16.37
CA THR A 821 2.11 32.31 17.13
C THR A 821 1.86 33.77 17.44
N GLN A 822 1.93 34.17 18.71
CA GLN A 822 1.67 35.54 19.12
C GLN A 822 2.91 36.43 18.87
N GLN A 823 2.71 37.57 18.23
CA GLN A 823 3.77 38.55 17.97
C GLN A 823 4.14 39.34 19.23
N ARG A 824 3.26 39.43 20.23
CA ARG A 824 3.44 40.23 21.42
C ARG A 824 4.67 39.78 22.20
N THR A 825 5.61 40.73 22.41
CA THR A 825 6.82 40.54 23.24
C THR A 825 7.19 41.85 23.93
N SER A 826 7.85 41.74 25.10
CA SER A 826 8.42 42.90 25.80
C SER A 826 9.81 42.55 26.27
N SER A 827 10.78 43.41 25.95
CA SER A 827 12.16 43.22 26.36
C SER A 827 12.81 44.53 26.76
N ALA A 828 13.85 44.42 27.57
CA ALA A 828 14.76 45.53 27.88
C ALA A 828 16.18 45.20 27.42
N ASP A 829 16.87 46.17 26.90
CA ASP A 829 18.30 46.07 26.60
C ASP A 829 19.14 47.10 27.36
N LEU A 830 20.36 46.72 27.65
CA LEU A 830 21.41 47.59 28.19
C LEU A 830 22.64 47.47 27.29
N GLY A 831 23.18 48.59 26.86
CA GLY A 831 24.29 48.62 25.92
C GLY A 831 25.37 49.63 26.25
N ILE A 832 26.55 49.34 25.77
CA ILE A 832 27.71 50.22 25.80
C ILE A 832 28.26 50.42 24.39
N GLY A 833 28.83 51.56 24.14
CA GLY A 833 29.51 51.79 22.86
C GLY A 833 30.30 53.09 22.82
N MET A 834 30.83 53.38 21.64
CA MET A 834 31.57 54.61 21.40
C MET A 834 31.48 55.07 19.95
N VAL A 835 31.64 56.34 19.72
CA VAL A 835 31.88 56.92 18.40
C VAL A 835 33.21 57.69 18.44
N LEU A 836 34.06 57.43 17.48
CA LEU A 836 35.41 58.06 17.40
C LEU A 836 35.64 58.63 15.98
N SER A 837 35.94 59.90 15.93
CA SER A 837 36.50 60.51 14.70
C SER A 837 37.97 60.16 14.54
N VAL A 838 38.29 59.24 13.61
CA VAL A 838 39.66 58.80 13.30
C VAL A 838 40.37 59.74 12.30
N ALA A 839 39.57 60.47 11.50
CA ALA A 839 40.04 61.53 10.59
C ALA A 839 38.98 62.65 10.52
N THR A 840 39.27 63.78 9.91
CA THR A 840 38.30 64.90 9.72
C THR A 840 37.05 64.44 8.94
N SER A 841 37.20 63.45 8.05
CA SER A 841 36.15 62.92 7.20
C SER A 841 35.82 61.48 7.52
N VAL A 842 36.34 60.87 8.59
CA VAL A 842 36.09 59.45 8.90
C VAL A 842 35.75 59.31 10.39
N SER A 843 34.58 58.72 10.65
CA SER A 843 34.19 58.30 12.00
C SER A 843 33.91 56.80 12.03
N VAL A 844 34.27 56.16 13.14
CA VAL A 844 34.03 54.76 13.44
C VAL A 844 33.16 54.68 14.69
N TYR A 845 32.19 53.78 14.68
CA TYR A 845 31.31 53.56 15.84
C TYR A 845 31.17 52.05 16.13
N ALA A 846 31.03 51.74 17.39
CA ALA A 846 30.82 50.37 17.84
C ALA A 846 29.87 50.35 19.05
N GLY A 847 29.06 49.33 19.13
CA GLY A 847 28.13 49.08 20.23
C GLY A 847 27.99 47.62 20.54
N LEU A 848 27.69 47.32 21.79
CA LEU A 848 27.36 46.00 22.30
C LEU A 848 26.21 46.11 23.26
N ASP A 849 25.14 45.32 23.07
CA ASP A 849 23.95 45.30 23.88
C ASP A 849 23.63 43.91 24.38
N TYR A 850 23.07 43.85 25.58
CA TYR A 850 22.44 42.65 26.14
C TYR A 850 20.97 42.89 26.31
N SER A 851 20.15 42.03 25.75
CA SER A 851 18.69 42.05 25.79
C SER A 851 18.14 40.90 26.63
N SER A 852 17.11 41.21 27.45
CA SER A 852 16.37 40.21 28.22
C SER A 852 14.88 40.55 28.23
N ASN A 853 14.03 39.54 28.34
CA ASN A 853 12.57 39.74 28.47
C ASN A 853 12.19 40.41 29.81
N ILE A 854 11.10 41.14 29.78
CA ILE A 854 10.44 41.73 30.95
C ILE A 854 9.00 41.26 31.11
N ASP A 855 8.57 40.31 30.25
CA ASP A 855 7.29 39.63 30.31
C ASP A 855 7.48 38.11 30.52
N SER A 856 6.43 37.31 30.34
CA SER A 856 6.47 35.85 30.50
C SER A 856 7.13 35.13 29.34
N ASN A 857 7.36 35.80 28.19
CA ASN A 857 7.97 35.18 26.99
C ASN A 857 9.49 35.24 27.15
N GLN A 858 10.15 34.10 27.06
CA GLN A 858 11.61 34.07 27.17
C GLN A 858 12.24 34.76 25.95
N GLN A 859 13.02 35.75 26.18
CA GLN A 859 13.85 36.42 25.19
C GLN A 859 15.19 36.82 25.82
N ARG A 860 16.29 36.33 25.27
CA ARG A 860 17.65 36.68 25.64
C ARG A 860 18.49 36.84 24.40
N GLY A 861 19.40 37.79 24.42
CA GLY A 861 20.29 37.97 23.31
C GLY A 861 21.40 38.97 23.56
N THR A 862 22.43 38.88 22.75
CA THR A 862 23.48 39.89 22.64
C THR A 862 23.49 40.42 21.22
N PHE A 863 23.57 41.73 21.08
CA PHE A 863 23.67 42.41 19.80
C PHE A 863 24.97 43.21 19.75
N GLY A 864 25.73 43.03 18.68
CA GLY A 864 26.93 43.78 18.39
C GLY A 864 26.84 44.54 17.07
N ASN A 865 27.30 45.75 17.03
CA ASN A 865 27.31 46.59 15.83
C ASN A 865 28.63 47.33 15.72
N VAL A 866 29.24 47.30 14.52
CA VAL A 866 30.45 48.10 14.19
C VAL A 866 30.23 48.73 12.83
N GLY A 867 30.48 50.05 12.77
CA GLY A 867 30.32 50.78 11.51
C GLY A 867 31.34 51.89 11.30
N VAL A 868 31.39 52.34 10.07
CA VAL A 868 32.22 53.46 9.60
C VAL A 868 31.39 54.39 8.75
N ARG A 869 31.62 55.67 8.91
CA ARG A 869 31.09 56.72 8.05
C ARG A 869 32.26 57.51 7.47
N VAL A 870 32.17 57.80 6.20
CA VAL A 870 33.18 58.60 5.43
C VAL A 870 32.45 59.74 4.75
N SER A 871 32.92 60.93 4.93
CA SER A 871 32.44 62.13 4.25
C SER A 871 33.47 62.73 3.29
N TRP A 872 33.05 63.37 2.24
CA TRP A 872 33.90 63.95 1.20
C TRP A 872 33.37 65.29 0.65
#